data_bafc970a15287b1c74626b7ed2ada868
#
_entry.id   bafc970a15287b1c74626b7ed2ada868
#
_cell.length_a   1.000
_cell.length_b   1.000
_cell.length_c   1.000
_cell.angle_alpha   90.00
_cell.angle_beta   90.00
_cell.angle_gamma   90.00
#
_symmetry.space_group_name_H-M   'P 1'
#
loop_
_entity.id
_entity.type
_entity.pdbx_description
1 polymer ?
#
loop_
_entity_poly.entity_id
_entity_poly.type
_entity_poly.pdbx_seq_one_letter_code
_entity_poly.pdbx_strand_id
1 'polypeptide(L)'
;LIGEGRNLAARPRWRKVLTDLWESRSRTILVVASIAVGVFAIGMIVTAYAIIARDINLSYASIHPANIEIWTQPFQDDLVRIVKRVPGVTNAEGRQMLGVRARRPGDPLWQTLNLVGVSDFEHLAINQLSAQQGTVVPREREVLISQNFMNRTSFKVGDSIEVELPDGTKETLPLAGIVTDQATNQDNPRAGANLYMTQQTLKDFGLATAFNRLYVTVDDGTDKAAVEQMAASVEDRLKHNQFTVARSESRVSNRHPMATTILAVLGVLGALGILVMLLSSALIINTLNALLTQQMHQIGIMKLVGGRSRQILGMYMALIVAYGLIALAIAVPAGAVAGYGFAGFIAYMMGAQLQGFRLVPAAVVLQVLIAFLIPLGAGYIPVRRGSRTNVRRAISNDRPGEQATGLSWLNRISKWVHWVSRPVLLSTRNTFRQRGRLALTLFTLTIAGAVFIGVFNVRASMANFLDQLTQHFMGDVTLTFSRPYPIARIQQAVLPIPGVVSVEGWGAAAGEILDGNDDVLANLRIMAPPTNTKLLNPDIVAGRWLQPGEKEAIVVSDTIYETFPGLKPGATLRVELSNDKKETWTVVGVFRFMSMSHDAIAYADFDYLSHEMDLPNQAITYRATTVDQSLAGQQVVSRAVDKYLSDRGFAVSSVEAGKTIQEEAGRGIDILVAFLMIMALLTAFVGSIGLTGTMGMNVLERTREIGVMRAIGAVDLEIIKTVVIEGMMIGLITWVLAVVASFPVSYALLQIIGHAMMGTAIELTVTVEGMVIWLGVVVVLAVVASMLPARNAARLTIREVLAYE
;
A
#
# COMPACT_ATOMS: atom_id res chain seq x y z
N LEU A 1 -34.50 -52.54 26.21
CA LEU A 1 -33.18 -52.00 25.77
C LEU A 1 -33.38 -50.61 25.20
N ILE A 2 -33.56 -49.63 26.09
CA ILE A 2 -33.69 -48.20 25.74
C ILE A 2 -32.33 -47.54 26.02
N GLY A 3 -31.72 -47.02 24.97
CA GLY A 3 -30.37 -46.43 25.00
C GLY A 3 -30.29 -45.22 25.90
N GLU A 4 -29.37 -45.24 26.83
CA GLU A 4 -28.91 -44.05 27.60
C GLU A 4 -28.25 -43.03 26.69
N GLY A 5 -29.02 -42.07 26.24
CA GLY A 5 -28.50 -40.80 25.78
C GLY A 5 -27.78 -40.11 26.96
N ARG A 6 -26.48 -40.37 27.14
CA ARG A 6 -25.69 -39.69 28.16
C ARG A 6 -25.63 -38.20 27.86
N ASN A 7 -26.50 -37.44 28.54
CA ASN A 7 -26.46 -35.98 28.56
C ASN A 7 -25.06 -35.51 28.97
N LEU A 8 -24.23 -35.09 28.02
CA LEU A 8 -22.89 -34.53 28.24
C LEU A 8 -22.92 -33.32 29.19
N ALA A 9 -24.05 -32.59 29.25
CA ALA A 9 -24.29 -31.49 30.17
C ALA A 9 -24.39 -31.90 31.65
N ALA A 10 -24.60 -33.17 31.96
CA ALA A 10 -24.79 -33.67 33.35
C ALA A 10 -23.46 -33.91 34.12
N ARG A 11 -22.28 -33.87 33.48
CA ARG A 11 -21.03 -34.06 34.21
C ARG A 11 -20.62 -32.79 34.91
N PRO A 12 -20.27 -32.77 36.22
CA PRO A 12 -19.94 -31.57 37.01
C PRO A 12 -18.86 -30.69 36.40
N ARG A 13 -17.91 -31.30 35.69
CA ARG A 13 -16.80 -30.61 34.99
C ARG A 13 -17.24 -29.71 33.83
N TRP A 14 -18.23 -30.13 33.05
CA TRP A 14 -18.75 -29.33 31.91
C TRP A 14 -19.64 -28.18 32.37
N ARG A 15 -20.41 -28.43 33.43
CA ARG A 15 -21.20 -27.38 34.09
C ARG A 15 -20.28 -26.27 34.63
N LYS A 16 -19.14 -26.65 35.23
CA LYS A 16 -18.13 -25.65 35.64
C LYS A 16 -17.59 -24.81 34.48
N VAL A 17 -17.27 -25.41 33.32
CA VAL A 17 -16.79 -24.66 32.15
C VAL A 17 -17.82 -23.62 31.71
N LEU A 18 -19.11 -24.00 31.68
CA LEU A 18 -20.20 -23.07 31.32
C LEU A 18 -20.38 -21.97 32.37
N THR A 19 -20.28 -22.30 33.65
CA THR A 19 -20.37 -21.34 34.76
C THR A 19 -19.21 -20.35 34.72
N ASP A 20 -17.98 -20.82 34.51
CA ASP A 20 -16.79 -19.97 34.39
C ASP A 20 -16.85 -19.00 33.21
N LEU A 21 -17.51 -19.38 32.09
CA LEU A 21 -17.75 -18.50 30.95
C LEU A 21 -18.70 -17.35 31.29
N TRP A 22 -19.76 -17.61 32.12
CA TRP A 22 -20.77 -16.62 32.46
C TRP A 22 -20.42 -15.76 33.68
N GLU A 23 -19.80 -16.31 34.69
CA GLU A 23 -19.42 -15.58 35.90
C GLU A 23 -18.28 -14.60 35.68
N SER A 24 -17.36 -14.91 34.76
CA SER A 24 -16.21 -14.05 34.43
C SER A 24 -16.34 -13.31 33.09
N ARG A 25 -17.51 -12.69 32.84
CA ARG A 25 -17.87 -12.06 31.54
C ARG A 25 -16.81 -11.11 30.99
N SER A 26 -16.27 -10.19 31.78
CA SER A 26 -15.27 -9.23 31.34
C SER A 26 -14.00 -9.93 30.83
N ARG A 27 -13.57 -10.98 31.48
CA ARG A 27 -12.39 -11.75 31.09
C ARG A 27 -12.68 -12.59 29.83
N THR A 28 -13.83 -13.25 29.78
CA THR A 28 -14.26 -14.01 28.61
C THR A 28 -14.29 -13.11 27.36
N ILE A 29 -14.87 -11.91 27.47
CA ILE A 29 -14.87 -10.92 26.38
C ILE A 29 -13.47 -10.54 25.96
N LEU A 30 -12.55 -10.27 26.89
CA LEU A 30 -11.16 -9.89 26.56
C LEU A 30 -10.42 -11.01 25.81
N VAL A 31 -10.56 -12.28 26.28
CA VAL A 31 -9.92 -13.42 25.59
C VAL A 31 -10.53 -13.67 24.23
N VAL A 32 -11.87 -13.70 24.15
CA VAL A 32 -12.59 -13.88 22.89
C VAL A 32 -12.26 -12.78 21.91
N ALA A 33 -12.27 -11.50 22.32
CA ALA A 33 -11.91 -10.37 21.48
C ALA A 33 -10.48 -10.48 20.95
N SER A 34 -9.53 -10.88 21.81
CA SER A 34 -8.14 -11.08 21.39
C SER A 34 -7.99 -12.15 20.31
N ILE A 35 -8.65 -13.32 20.49
CA ILE A 35 -8.63 -14.39 19.50
C ILE A 35 -9.34 -13.91 18.22
N ALA A 36 -10.50 -13.28 18.38
CA ALA A 36 -11.34 -12.83 17.27
C ALA A 36 -10.60 -11.82 16.37
N VAL A 37 -9.86 -10.86 16.94
CA VAL A 37 -9.10 -9.87 16.16
C VAL A 37 -7.99 -10.53 15.34
N GLY A 38 -7.24 -11.48 15.92
CA GLY A 38 -6.18 -12.20 15.20
C GLY A 38 -6.76 -13.06 14.06
N VAL A 39 -7.85 -13.79 14.33
CA VAL A 39 -8.55 -14.63 13.34
C VAL A 39 -9.21 -13.76 12.26
N PHE A 40 -9.82 -12.63 12.65
CA PHE A 40 -10.41 -11.65 11.74
C PHE A 40 -9.38 -11.07 10.77
N ALA A 41 -8.24 -10.58 11.28
CA ALA A 41 -7.21 -9.94 10.45
C ALA A 41 -6.72 -10.89 9.35
N ILE A 42 -6.39 -12.13 9.69
CA ILE A 42 -5.96 -13.13 8.71
C ILE A 42 -7.11 -13.53 7.79
N GLY A 43 -8.31 -13.73 8.32
CA GLY A 43 -9.48 -14.07 7.52
C GLY A 43 -9.81 -13.00 6.48
N MET A 44 -9.76 -11.73 6.85
CA MET A 44 -9.95 -10.60 5.95
C MET A 44 -8.92 -10.62 4.81
N ILE A 45 -7.62 -10.74 5.15
CA ILE A 45 -6.55 -10.68 4.16
C ILE A 45 -6.57 -11.88 3.22
N VAL A 46 -6.74 -13.10 3.75
CA VAL A 46 -6.78 -14.32 2.93
C VAL A 46 -8.03 -14.35 2.03
N THR A 47 -9.17 -13.87 2.54
CA THR A 47 -10.39 -13.71 1.74
C THR A 47 -10.16 -12.73 0.61
N ALA A 48 -9.61 -11.55 0.90
CA ALA A 48 -9.29 -10.54 -0.11
C ALA A 48 -8.28 -11.08 -1.14
N TYR A 49 -7.21 -11.72 -0.69
CA TYR A 49 -6.21 -12.33 -1.56
C TYR A 49 -6.83 -13.34 -2.53
N ALA A 50 -7.64 -14.26 -2.03
CA ALA A 50 -8.23 -15.32 -2.85
C ALA A 50 -9.27 -14.77 -3.86
N ILE A 51 -10.02 -13.72 -3.48
CA ILE A 51 -10.97 -13.07 -4.37
C ILE A 51 -10.21 -12.27 -5.44
N ILE A 52 -9.25 -11.45 -5.05
CA ILE A 52 -8.47 -10.60 -5.97
C ILE A 52 -7.68 -11.47 -6.95
N ALA A 53 -6.94 -12.46 -6.45
CA ALA A 53 -6.12 -13.33 -7.31
C ALA A 53 -6.93 -14.07 -8.38
N ARG A 54 -8.21 -14.32 -8.15
CA ARG A 54 -9.09 -15.01 -9.09
C ARG A 54 -9.93 -14.05 -9.92
N ASP A 55 -10.71 -13.18 -9.26
CA ASP A 55 -11.77 -12.43 -9.92
C ASP A 55 -11.22 -11.29 -10.79
N ILE A 56 -10.13 -10.63 -10.36
CA ILE A 56 -9.50 -9.59 -11.17
C ILE A 56 -8.93 -10.19 -12.46
N ASN A 57 -8.26 -11.33 -12.38
CA ASN A 57 -7.73 -12.00 -13.56
C ASN A 57 -8.84 -12.52 -14.48
N LEU A 58 -9.94 -13.05 -13.92
CA LEU A 58 -11.09 -13.45 -14.72
C LEU A 58 -11.79 -12.25 -15.38
N SER A 59 -11.94 -11.14 -14.64
CA SER A 59 -12.48 -9.90 -15.19
C SER A 59 -11.62 -9.35 -16.32
N TYR A 60 -10.29 -9.38 -16.15
CA TYR A 60 -9.35 -8.98 -17.19
C TYR A 60 -9.41 -9.88 -18.43
N ALA A 61 -9.41 -11.20 -18.24
CA ALA A 61 -9.52 -12.14 -19.35
C ALA A 61 -10.85 -11.97 -20.11
N SER A 62 -11.94 -11.58 -19.44
CA SER A 62 -13.26 -11.43 -20.08
C SER A 62 -13.37 -10.28 -21.06
N ILE A 63 -12.49 -9.28 -20.98
CA ILE A 63 -12.45 -8.16 -21.94
C ILE A 63 -11.66 -8.48 -23.22
N HIS A 64 -11.16 -9.70 -23.38
CA HIS A 64 -10.28 -10.11 -24.48
C HIS A 64 -9.09 -9.15 -24.63
N PRO A 65 -8.22 -9.04 -23.61
CA PRO A 65 -7.14 -8.06 -23.64
C PRO A 65 -6.15 -8.35 -24.77
N ALA A 66 -5.61 -7.29 -25.37
CA ALA A 66 -4.54 -7.42 -26.33
C ALA A 66 -3.32 -8.10 -25.69
N ASN A 67 -2.75 -9.09 -26.40
CA ASN A 67 -1.49 -9.71 -26.01
C ASN A 67 -0.29 -8.86 -26.43
N ILE A 68 -0.43 -8.16 -27.59
CA ILE A 68 0.61 -7.30 -28.13
C ILE A 68 -0.04 -5.96 -28.46
N GLU A 69 0.55 -4.87 -28.00
CA GLU A 69 0.19 -3.51 -28.34
C GLU A 69 1.39 -2.85 -29.02
N ILE A 70 1.19 -2.36 -30.25
CA ILE A 70 2.25 -1.76 -31.07
C ILE A 70 1.90 -0.31 -31.38
N TRP A 71 2.85 0.58 -31.11
CA TRP A 71 2.84 1.98 -31.53
C TRP A 71 3.62 2.09 -32.85
N THR A 72 2.97 2.56 -33.88
CA THR A 72 3.59 2.69 -35.21
C THR A 72 3.17 3.95 -35.89
N GLN A 73 3.82 4.27 -37.00
CA GLN A 73 3.37 5.35 -37.91
C GLN A 73 1.92 5.12 -38.37
N PRO A 74 1.19 6.17 -38.79
CA PRO A 74 -0.21 6.05 -39.22
C PRO A 74 -0.40 4.99 -40.34
N PHE A 75 -1.39 4.10 -40.13
CA PHE A 75 -1.72 3.01 -41.04
C PHE A 75 -3.25 2.87 -41.28
N GLN A 76 -3.63 2.04 -42.23
CA GLN A 76 -5.03 1.75 -42.58
C GLN A 76 -5.34 0.26 -42.32
N ASP A 77 -6.55 -0.17 -42.62
CA ASP A 77 -7.04 -1.56 -42.48
C ASP A 77 -6.22 -2.62 -43.22
N ASP A 78 -5.46 -2.23 -44.21
CA ASP A 78 -4.56 -3.14 -44.95
C ASP A 78 -3.49 -3.75 -44.05
N LEU A 79 -2.87 -2.95 -43.14
CA LEU A 79 -1.92 -3.47 -42.16
C LEU A 79 -2.57 -4.44 -41.20
N VAL A 80 -3.77 -4.12 -40.70
CA VAL A 80 -4.54 -5.02 -39.83
C VAL A 80 -4.75 -6.37 -40.51
N ARG A 81 -5.08 -6.35 -41.79
CA ARG A 81 -5.25 -7.59 -42.58
C ARG A 81 -3.96 -8.36 -42.81
N ILE A 82 -2.82 -7.69 -42.94
CA ILE A 82 -1.50 -8.33 -43.05
C ILE A 82 -1.17 -9.05 -41.76
N VAL A 83 -1.38 -8.39 -40.61
CA VAL A 83 -1.07 -8.96 -39.30
C VAL A 83 -2.01 -10.11 -38.94
N LYS A 84 -3.30 -10.02 -39.29
CA LYS A 84 -4.26 -11.13 -39.11
C LYS A 84 -3.88 -12.42 -39.86
N ARG A 85 -3.01 -12.33 -40.85
CA ARG A 85 -2.54 -13.49 -41.64
C ARG A 85 -1.26 -14.12 -41.06
N VAL A 86 -0.68 -13.55 -40.01
CA VAL A 86 0.48 -14.13 -39.35
C VAL A 86 0.01 -15.37 -38.58
N PRO A 87 0.63 -16.55 -38.82
CA PRO A 87 0.24 -17.77 -38.13
C PRO A 87 0.37 -17.62 -36.62
N GLY A 88 -0.66 -17.98 -35.82
CA GLY A 88 -0.70 -17.83 -34.39
C GLY A 88 -1.35 -16.52 -33.94
N VAL A 89 -1.70 -15.61 -34.84
CA VAL A 89 -2.51 -14.43 -34.54
C VAL A 89 -3.98 -14.79 -34.60
N THR A 90 -4.70 -14.63 -33.49
CA THR A 90 -6.16 -14.88 -33.42
C THR A 90 -6.94 -13.70 -33.98
N ASN A 91 -6.58 -12.47 -33.58
CA ASN A 91 -7.23 -11.24 -34.04
C ASN A 91 -6.26 -10.05 -34.01
N ALA A 92 -6.57 -9.03 -34.81
CA ALA A 92 -5.86 -7.75 -34.79
C ALA A 92 -6.85 -6.60 -35.00
N GLU A 93 -6.63 -5.47 -34.36
CA GLU A 93 -7.51 -4.30 -34.43
C GLU A 93 -6.65 -3.03 -34.41
N GLY A 94 -6.96 -2.10 -35.32
CA GLY A 94 -6.36 -0.78 -35.36
C GLY A 94 -7.21 0.24 -34.59
N ARG A 95 -6.58 1.10 -33.80
CA ARG A 95 -7.24 2.27 -33.18
C ARG A 95 -6.42 3.51 -33.43
N GLN A 96 -7.12 4.61 -33.51
CA GLN A 96 -6.50 5.93 -33.54
C GLN A 96 -6.44 6.47 -32.12
N MET A 97 -5.27 6.92 -31.66
CA MET A 97 -5.12 7.55 -30.37
C MET A 97 -4.43 8.91 -30.54
N LEU A 98 -5.10 9.97 -30.11
CA LEU A 98 -4.61 11.34 -30.18
C LEU A 98 -4.61 11.96 -28.79
N GLY A 99 -3.55 12.67 -28.43
CA GLY A 99 -3.54 13.50 -27.24
C GLY A 99 -4.41 14.75 -27.48
N VAL A 100 -5.39 14.97 -26.61
CA VAL A 100 -6.28 16.13 -26.63
C VAL A 100 -6.39 16.74 -25.23
N ARG A 101 -6.84 17.99 -25.19
CA ARG A 101 -7.19 18.63 -23.93
C ARG A 101 -8.70 18.67 -23.80
N ALA A 102 -9.21 18.40 -22.62
CA ALA A 102 -10.64 18.47 -22.34
C ALA A 102 -10.93 19.10 -20.99
N ARG A 103 -12.10 19.71 -20.87
CA ARG A 103 -12.58 20.31 -19.62
C ARG A 103 -14.11 20.33 -19.58
N ARG A 104 -14.68 20.63 -18.42
CA ARG A 104 -16.09 21.01 -18.35
C ARG A 104 -16.26 22.41 -18.94
N PRO A 105 -17.31 22.68 -19.71
CA PRO A 105 -17.57 24.03 -20.23
C PRO A 105 -17.56 25.05 -19.10
N GLY A 106 -16.72 26.08 -19.25
CA GLY A 106 -16.53 27.12 -18.24
C GLY A 106 -15.51 26.84 -17.13
N ASP A 107 -14.96 25.63 -17.05
CA ASP A 107 -13.86 25.33 -16.15
C ASP A 107 -12.55 25.99 -16.66
N PRO A 108 -11.78 26.66 -15.82
CA PRO A 108 -10.51 27.25 -16.24
C PRO A 108 -9.40 26.21 -16.45
N LEU A 109 -9.56 24.96 -15.98
CA LEU A 109 -8.52 23.92 -16.04
C LEU A 109 -8.76 22.98 -17.21
N TRP A 110 -7.82 22.96 -18.14
CA TRP A 110 -7.71 21.92 -19.16
C TRP A 110 -7.01 20.68 -18.60
N GLN A 111 -7.49 19.53 -18.96
CA GLN A 111 -6.88 18.24 -18.61
C GLN A 111 -6.48 17.50 -19.88
N THR A 112 -5.32 16.88 -19.86
CA THR A 112 -4.85 16.09 -20.99
C THR A 112 -5.49 14.71 -20.98
N LEU A 113 -6.07 14.32 -22.11
CA LEU A 113 -6.74 13.04 -22.34
C LEU A 113 -6.24 12.40 -23.63
N ASN A 114 -6.41 11.09 -23.71
CA ASN A 114 -6.27 10.38 -24.99
C ASN A 114 -7.64 10.28 -25.65
N LEU A 115 -7.78 10.85 -26.81
CA LEU A 115 -8.92 10.65 -27.68
C LEU A 115 -8.72 9.36 -28.46
N VAL A 116 -9.62 8.39 -28.26
CA VAL A 116 -9.54 7.07 -28.89
C VAL A 116 -10.67 6.93 -29.91
N GLY A 117 -10.29 6.87 -31.18
CA GLY A 117 -11.22 6.61 -32.28
C GLY A 117 -11.41 5.10 -32.43
N VAL A 118 -12.66 4.66 -32.35
CA VAL A 118 -13.04 3.25 -32.51
C VAL A 118 -13.93 3.11 -33.73
N SER A 119 -13.61 2.14 -34.59
CA SER A 119 -14.35 1.94 -35.85
C SER A 119 -15.73 1.35 -35.63
N ASP A 120 -15.84 0.37 -34.73
CA ASP A 120 -17.09 -0.34 -34.43
C ASP A 120 -17.15 -0.66 -32.95
N PHE A 121 -18.08 -0.02 -32.21
CA PHE A 121 -18.30 -0.25 -30.79
C PHE A 121 -19.16 -1.48 -30.52
N GLU A 122 -19.99 -1.90 -31.47
CA GLU A 122 -20.88 -3.05 -31.31
C GLU A 122 -20.12 -4.38 -31.40
N HIS A 123 -19.04 -4.42 -32.19
CA HIS A 123 -18.25 -5.61 -32.46
C HIS A 123 -16.79 -5.47 -32.02
N LEU A 124 -16.55 -4.79 -30.89
CA LEU A 124 -15.22 -4.70 -30.27
C LEU A 124 -14.69 -6.10 -29.92
N ALA A 125 -13.68 -6.57 -30.67
CA ALA A 125 -13.12 -7.89 -30.48
C ALA A 125 -11.99 -7.93 -29.44
N ILE A 126 -11.24 -6.83 -29.28
CA ILE A 126 -10.08 -6.70 -28.42
C ILE A 126 -10.29 -5.54 -27.46
N ASN A 127 -9.87 -5.68 -26.20
CA ASN A 127 -10.00 -4.66 -25.16
C ASN A 127 -11.43 -4.11 -25.05
N GLN A 128 -12.37 -5.01 -24.78
CA GLN A 128 -13.79 -4.68 -24.69
C GLN A 128 -14.08 -3.71 -23.54
N LEU A 129 -14.95 -2.73 -23.82
CA LEU A 129 -15.40 -1.76 -22.83
C LEU A 129 -16.66 -2.27 -22.12
N SER A 130 -16.80 -1.93 -20.83
CA SER A 130 -18.04 -2.22 -20.09
C SER A 130 -18.65 -0.93 -19.53
N ALA A 131 -19.99 -0.78 -19.62
CA ALA A 131 -20.67 0.38 -19.09
C ALA A 131 -20.68 0.35 -17.55
N GLN A 132 -20.29 1.47 -16.94
CA GLN A 132 -20.62 1.76 -15.54
C GLN A 132 -21.93 2.53 -15.45
N GLN A 133 -22.06 3.54 -16.32
CA GLN A 133 -23.26 4.38 -16.43
C GLN A 133 -23.48 4.76 -17.89
N GLY A 134 -24.71 4.82 -18.32
CA GLY A 134 -25.07 5.17 -19.69
C GLY A 134 -24.85 4.04 -20.68
N THR A 135 -24.39 4.35 -21.89
CA THR A 135 -24.17 3.40 -22.96
C THR A 135 -22.70 3.07 -23.17
N VAL A 136 -22.39 1.93 -23.83
CA VAL A 136 -21.05 1.59 -24.34
C VAL A 136 -20.93 1.92 -25.83
N VAL A 137 -22.03 2.21 -26.52
CA VAL A 137 -22.07 2.56 -27.95
C VAL A 137 -22.49 4.02 -28.06
N PRO A 138 -21.57 4.96 -28.25
CA PRO A 138 -21.90 6.36 -28.46
C PRO A 138 -22.48 6.58 -29.87
N ARG A 139 -23.41 7.54 -29.98
CA ARG A 139 -23.87 8.01 -31.28
C ARG A 139 -22.82 8.94 -31.90
N GLU A 140 -23.06 9.34 -33.12
CA GLU A 140 -22.26 10.39 -33.78
C GLU A 140 -22.28 11.68 -32.95
N ARG A 141 -21.11 12.30 -32.78
CA ARG A 141 -20.87 13.47 -31.91
C ARG A 141 -21.18 13.28 -30.42
N GLU A 142 -21.20 12.04 -29.94
CA GLU A 142 -21.24 11.69 -28.53
C GLU A 142 -19.90 11.08 -28.09
N VAL A 143 -19.60 11.18 -26.81
CA VAL A 143 -18.36 10.65 -26.25
C VAL A 143 -18.63 9.75 -25.04
N LEU A 144 -17.72 8.77 -24.87
CA LEU A 144 -17.62 7.99 -23.65
C LEU A 144 -16.34 8.39 -22.91
N ILE A 145 -16.38 8.36 -21.59
CA ILE A 145 -15.22 8.67 -20.78
C ILE A 145 -14.83 7.47 -19.92
N SER A 146 -13.54 7.22 -19.78
CA SER A 146 -13.08 6.16 -18.90
C SER A 146 -13.29 6.52 -17.42
N GLN A 147 -13.65 5.53 -16.60
CA GLN A 147 -13.86 5.67 -15.15
C GLN A 147 -12.66 6.33 -14.45
N ASN A 148 -11.44 6.05 -14.90
CA ASN A 148 -10.23 6.60 -14.31
C ASN A 148 -10.19 8.12 -14.32
N PHE A 149 -10.86 8.75 -15.28
CA PHE A 149 -11.01 10.20 -15.35
C PHE A 149 -11.99 10.74 -14.30
N MET A 150 -12.98 9.93 -13.90
CA MET A 150 -13.97 10.33 -12.89
C MET A 150 -13.35 10.55 -11.52
N ASN A 151 -12.20 9.95 -11.25
CA ASN A 151 -11.44 10.19 -10.02
C ASN A 151 -10.84 11.60 -9.97
N ARG A 152 -10.74 12.27 -11.12
CA ARG A 152 -10.21 13.63 -11.28
C ARG A 152 -11.31 14.68 -11.44
N THR A 153 -12.47 14.29 -11.93
CA THR A 153 -13.60 15.19 -12.24
C THR A 153 -14.92 14.52 -11.90
N SER A 154 -15.93 15.33 -11.57
CA SER A 154 -17.27 14.85 -11.20
C SER A 154 -18.27 14.96 -12.37
N PHE A 155 -17.91 14.45 -13.56
CA PHE A 155 -18.82 14.39 -14.67
C PHE A 155 -19.98 13.40 -14.42
N LYS A 156 -21.11 13.64 -15.03
CA LYS A 156 -22.28 12.75 -15.05
C LYS A 156 -22.68 12.48 -16.48
N VAL A 157 -23.29 11.34 -16.73
CA VAL A 157 -23.91 11.05 -18.04
C VAL A 157 -24.92 12.14 -18.39
N GLY A 158 -24.83 12.70 -19.59
CA GLY A 158 -25.61 13.85 -20.06
C GLY A 158 -24.92 15.20 -19.88
N ASP A 159 -23.82 15.29 -19.09
CA ASP A 159 -23.01 16.50 -19.06
C ASP A 159 -22.33 16.73 -20.42
N SER A 160 -21.94 17.97 -20.68
CA SER A 160 -21.12 18.32 -21.83
C SER A 160 -19.65 18.39 -21.47
N ILE A 161 -18.79 17.94 -22.37
CA ILE A 161 -17.34 18.06 -22.29
C ILE A 161 -16.84 18.92 -23.43
N GLU A 162 -16.03 19.93 -23.14
CA GLU A 162 -15.33 20.74 -24.14
C GLU A 162 -13.99 20.11 -24.45
N VAL A 163 -13.75 19.75 -25.69
CA VAL A 163 -12.52 19.09 -26.17
C VAL A 163 -11.79 20.05 -27.10
N GLU A 164 -10.51 20.27 -26.87
CA GLU A 164 -9.64 21.03 -27.76
C GLU A 164 -8.83 20.05 -28.62
N LEU A 165 -9.07 20.11 -29.91
CA LEU A 165 -8.42 19.28 -30.91
C LEU A 165 -6.98 19.76 -31.20
N PRO A 166 -6.13 18.93 -31.84
CA PRO A 166 -4.73 19.30 -32.13
C PRO A 166 -4.54 20.54 -32.97
N ASP A 167 -5.56 20.95 -33.75
CA ASP A 167 -5.58 22.16 -34.56
C ASP A 167 -5.99 23.43 -33.78
N GLY A 168 -6.35 23.26 -32.51
CA GLY A 168 -6.84 24.33 -31.60
C GLY A 168 -8.35 24.55 -31.67
N THR A 169 -9.09 23.81 -32.49
CA THR A 169 -10.56 23.87 -32.56
C THR A 169 -11.16 23.32 -31.26
N LYS A 170 -12.20 23.98 -30.75
CA LYS A 170 -12.90 23.56 -29.54
C LYS A 170 -14.29 23.04 -29.92
N GLU A 171 -14.54 21.80 -29.54
CA GLU A 171 -15.81 21.12 -29.73
C GLU A 171 -16.44 20.78 -28.40
N THR A 172 -17.76 20.98 -28.29
CA THR A 172 -18.54 20.63 -27.10
C THR A 172 -19.39 19.41 -27.40
N LEU A 173 -19.17 18.34 -26.68
CA LEU A 173 -19.76 17.04 -26.92
C LEU A 173 -20.52 16.54 -25.70
N PRO A 174 -21.72 15.92 -25.88
CA PRO A 174 -22.44 15.30 -24.78
C PRO A 174 -21.77 13.98 -24.38
N LEU A 175 -21.72 13.73 -23.08
CA LEU A 175 -21.21 12.51 -22.47
C LEU A 175 -22.32 11.45 -22.43
N ALA A 176 -22.23 10.44 -23.31
CA ALA A 176 -23.21 9.38 -23.43
C ALA A 176 -23.05 8.26 -22.40
N GLY A 177 -21.82 8.07 -21.92
CA GLY A 177 -21.56 7.02 -20.96
C GLY A 177 -20.20 7.13 -20.26
N ILE A 178 -20.13 6.49 -19.08
CA ILE A 178 -18.92 6.27 -18.34
C ILE A 178 -18.58 4.79 -18.48
N VAL A 179 -17.40 4.48 -19.01
CA VAL A 179 -16.98 3.12 -19.33
C VAL A 179 -15.78 2.71 -18.49
N THR A 180 -15.71 1.43 -18.21
CA THR A 180 -14.54 0.80 -17.62
C THR A 180 -13.63 0.28 -18.72
N ASP A 181 -12.38 0.70 -18.69
CA ASP A 181 -11.30 0.21 -19.54
C ASP A 181 -10.20 -0.37 -18.65
N GLN A 182 -10.12 -1.71 -18.61
CA GLN A 182 -9.11 -2.44 -17.82
C GLN A 182 -7.80 -2.61 -18.60
N ALA A 183 -7.80 -2.34 -19.91
CA ALA A 183 -6.63 -2.47 -20.77
C ALA A 183 -5.73 -1.24 -20.71
N THR A 184 -6.26 -0.07 -20.37
CA THR A 184 -5.45 1.16 -20.22
C THR A 184 -4.45 0.99 -19.11
N ASN A 185 -3.21 1.33 -19.39
CA ASN A 185 -2.08 1.20 -18.46
C ASN A 185 -2.29 2.10 -17.23
N GLN A 186 -2.75 1.49 -16.15
CA GLN A 186 -3.01 2.18 -14.88
C GLN A 186 -1.71 2.42 -14.07
N ASP A 187 -0.61 1.78 -14.48
CA ASP A 187 0.69 1.90 -13.84
C ASP A 187 1.37 3.24 -14.12
N ASN A 188 0.90 3.96 -15.14
CA ASN A 188 1.45 5.25 -15.49
C ASN A 188 0.47 6.37 -15.08
N PRO A 189 0.77 7.16 -14.03
CA PRO A 189 -0.04 8.33 -13.66
C PRO A 189 -0.21 9.35 -14.78
N ARG A 190 0.69 9.32 -15.78
CA ARG A 190 0.65 10.13 -17.00
C ARG A 190 -0.10 9.47 -18.14
N ALA A 191 -0.41 8.16 -18.07
CA ALA A 191 -1.33 7.57 -19.04
C ALA A 191 -2.67 8.27 -18.86
N GLY A 192 -2.93 9.20 -19.74
CA GLY A 192 -4.14 10.02 -19.70
C GLY A 192 -5.39 9.14 -19.65
N ALA A 193 -6.42 9.61 -19.01
CA ALA A 193 -7.72 8.99 -19.14
C ALA A 193 -8.14 8.98 -20.62
N ASN A 194 -8.88 7.96 -21.02
CA ASN A 194 -9.33 7.82 -22.39
C ASN A 194 -10.73 8.44 -22.58
N LEU A 195 -10.87 9.17 -23.67
CA LEU A 195 -12.13 9.65 -24.22
C LEU A 195 -12.39 8.87 -25.51
N TYR A 196 -13.50 8.15 -25.59
CA TYR A 196 -13.82 7.31 -26.74
C TYR A 196 -14.88 7.95 -27.60
N MET A 197 -14.70 7.90 -28.92
CA MET A 197 -15.71 8.31 -29.88
C MET A 197 -15.62 7.47 -31.17
N THR A 198 -16.65 7.55 -31.98
CA THR A 198 -16.68 6.87 -33.28
C THR A 198 -15.65 7.48 -34.24
N GLN A 199 -15.06 6.65 -35.09
CA GLN A 199 -14.15 7.13 -36.14
C GLN A 199 -14.84 8.08 -37.11
N GLN A 200 -16.17 7.95 -37.31
CA GLN A 200 -16.95 8.90 -38.07
C GLN A 200 -16.95 10.31 -37.45
N THR A 201 -17.13 10.41 -36.15
CA THR A 201 -17.04 11.70 -35.43
C THR A 201 -15.67 12.35 -35.58
N LEU A 202 -14.57 11.57 -35.53
CA LEU A 202 -13.22 12.10 -35.82
C LEU A 202 -13.10 12.65 -37.22
N LYS A 203 -13.65 11.95 -38.20
CA LYS A 203 -13.70 12.40 -39.61
C LYS A 203 -14.49 13.69 -39.78
N ASP A 204 -15.62 13.83 -39.09
CA ASP A 204 -16.45 15.05 -39.13
C ASP A 204 -15.72 16.28 -38.54
N PHE A 205 -14.75 16.03 -37.64
CA PHE A 205 -13.85 17.08 -37.12
C PHE A 205 -12.63 17.33 -38.01
N GLY A 206 -12.57 16.72 -39.18
CA GLY A 206 -11.45 16.89 -40.11
C GLY A 206 -10.14 16.21 -39.68
N LEU A 207 -10.19 15.34 -38.66
CA LEU A 207 -9.03 14.59 -38.24
C LEU A 207 -8.75 13.42 -39.18
N ALA A 208 -7.47 13.11 -39.36
CA ALA A 208 -7.10 11.92 -40.14
C ALA A 208 -7.68 10.66 -39.48
N THR A 209 -8.18 9.73 -40.27
CA THR A 209 -8.77 8.47 -39.80
C THR A 209 -7.78 7.30 -39.82
N ALA A 210 -6.50 7.59 -39.93
CA ALA A 210 -5.46 6.58 -39.87
C ALA A 210 -5.22 6.10 -38.44
N PHE A 211 -5.06 4.79 -38.25
CA PHE A 211 -4.71 4.18 -36.98
C PHE A 211 -3.24 4.43 -36.65
N ASN A 212 -2.90 4.47 -35.37
CA ASN A 212 -1.52 4.55 -34.88
C ASN A 212 -1.26 3.60 -33.71
N ARG A 213 -2.25 2.78 -33.36
CA ARG A 213 -2.17 1.70 -32.40
C ARG A 213 -2.67 0.43 -33.04
N LEU A 214 -1.88 -0.62 -32.93
CA LEU A 214 -2.24 -1.95 -33.39
C LEU A 214 -2.33 -2.87 -32.17
N TYR A 215 -3.50 -3.44 -31.93
CA TYR A 215 -3.77 -4.42 -30.90
C TYR A 215 -3.87 -5.79 -31.51
N VAL A 216 -3.17 -6.78 -30.93
CA VAL A 216 -3.11 -8.14 -31.44
C VAL A 216 -3.40 -9.13 -30.31
N THR A 217 -4.24 -10.14 -30.58
CA THR A 217 -4.43 -11.30 -29.72
C THR A 217 -3.85 -12.54 -30.41
N VAL A 218 -3.29 -13.45 -29.61
CA VAL A 218 -2.59 -14.65 -30.10
C VAL A 218 -3.20 -15.92 -29.52
N ASP A 219 -2.99 -17.07 -30.18
CA ASP A 219 -3.59 -18.35 -29.78
C ASP A 219 -3.12 -18.78 -28.38
N ASP A 220 -1.81 -18.69 -28.10
CA ASP A 220 -1.21 -19.01 -26.81
C ASP A 220 -1.01 -17.75 -25.94
N GLY A 221 -2.00 -16.85 -25.90
CA GLY A 221 -1.97 -15.58 -25.21
C GLY A 221 -1.80 -15.66 -23.68
N THR A 222 -1.78 -16.86 -23.11
CA THR A 222 -1.56 -17.10 -21.68
C THR A 222 -0.12 -17.43 -21.32
N ASP A 223 0.71 -17.79 -22.29
CA ASP A 223 2.13 -18.07 -22.11
C ASP A 223 2.98 -16.85 -22.50
N LYS A 224 3.76 -16.36 -21.53
CA LYS A 224 4.59 -15.18 -21.71
C LYS A 224 5.63 -15.37 -22.83
N ALA A 225 6.31 -16.52 -22.87
CA ALA A 225 7.34 -16.78 -23.88
C ALA A 225 6.75 -16.87 -25.30
N ALA A 226 5.58 -17.50 -25.44
CA ALA A 226 4.86 -17.57 -26.72
C ALA A 226 4.42 -16.18 -27.20
N VAL A 227 3.91 -15.33 -26.29
CA VAL A 227 3.51 -13.95 -26.60
C VAL A 227 4.72 -13.11 -27.03
N GLU A 228 5.85 -13.19 -26.35
CA GLU A 228 7.06 -12.44 -26.68
C GLU A 228 7.64 -12.89 -28.05
N GLN A 229 7.65 -14.19 -28.33
CA GLN A 229 8.07 -14.72 -29.62
C GLN A 229 7.15 -14.26 -30.76
N MET A 230 5.82 -14.22 -30.49
CA MET A 230 4.86 -13.74 -31.47
C MET A 230 4.99 -12.24 -31.69
N ALA A 231 5.27 -11.45 -30.64
CA ALA A 231 5.52 -10.02 -30.74
C ALA A 231 6.69 -9.75 -31.69
N ALA A 232 7.82 -10.44 -31.51
CA ALA A 232 8.97 -10.35 -32.43
C ALA A 232 8.59 -10.70 -33.87
N SER A 233 7.79 -11.77 -34.07
CA SER A 233 7.34 -12.19 -35.43
C SER A 233 6.43 -11.15 -36.08
N VAL A 234 5.56 -10.49 -35.31
CA VAL A 234 4.69 -9.40 -35.81
C VAL A 234 5.54 -8.17 -36.12
N GLU A 235 6.48 -7.80 -35.28
CA GLU A 235 7.40 -6.68 -35.52
C GLU A 235 8.22 -6.87 -36.79
N ASP A 236 8.80 -8.06 -36.99
CA ASP A 236 9.50 -8.43 -38.19
C ASP A 236 8.61 -8.26 -39.44
N ARG A 237 7.34 -8.71 -39.31
CA ARG A 237 6.38 -8.55 -40.40
C ARG A 237 6.09 -7.09 -40.70
N LEU A 238 6.01 -6.21 -39.67
CA LEU A 238 5.83 -4.78 -39.85
C LEU A 238 7.06 -4.15 -40.52
N LYS A 239 8.27 -4.45 -40.05
CA LYS A 239 9.53 -3.96 -40.61
C LYS A 239 9.67 -4.35 -42.10
N HIS A 240 9.34 -5.60 -42.45
CA HIS A 240 9.34 -6.04 -43.85
C HIS A 240 8.34 -5.31 -44.76
N ASN A 241 7.29 -4.76 -44.16
CA ASN A 241 6.31 -3.93 -44.89
C ASN A 241 6.60 -2.42 -44.73
N GLN A 242 7.81 -2.05 -44.34
CA GLN A 242 8.29 -0.65 -44.20
C GLN A 242 7.55 0.18 -43.15
N PHE A 243 6.96 -0.48 -42.12
CA PHE A 243 6.39 0.22 -40.99
C PHE A 243 7.42 0.29 -39.87
N THR A 244 7.63 1.50 -39.34
CA THR A 244 8.47 1.70 -38.16
C THR A 244 7.68 1.41 -36.89
N VAL A 245 8.23 0.58 -36.02
CA VAL A 245 7.65 0.29 -34.69
C VAL A 245 8.31 1.24 -33.70
N ALA A 246 7.54 2.18 -33.18
CA ALA A 246 8.04 3.12 -32.17
C ALA A 246 8.09 2.50 -30.76
N ARG A 247 7.20 1.55 -30.48
CA ARG A 247 7.12 0.83 -29.21
C ARG A 247 6.29 -0.43 -29.40
N SER A 248 6.67 -1.49 -28.69
CA SER A 248 5.89 -2.72 -28.60
C SER A 248 5.79 -3.14 -27.14
N GLU A 249 4.60 -3.54 -26.72
CA GLU A 249 4.37 -4.09 -25.38
C GLU A 249 3.67 -5.44 -25.50
N SER A 250 4.17 -6.42 -24.79
CA SER A 250 3.58 -7.76 -24.73
C SER A 250 3.02 -8.06 -23.34
N ARG A 251 1.80 -8.64 -23.29
CA ARG A 251 1.08 -8.96 -22.06
C ARG A 251 0.33 -10.28 -22.19
N VAL A 252 0.28 -11.04 -21.11
CA VAL A 252 -0.54 -12.26 -21.07
C VAL A 252 -2.02 -11.93 -20.81
N SER A 253 -2.93 -12.65 -21.46
CA SER A 253 -4.37 -12.39 -21.40
C SER A 253 -5.05 -12.88 -20.11
N ASN A 254 -4.42 -13.80 -19.37
CA ASN A 254 -4.98 -14.43 -18.16
C ASN A 254 -4.56 -13.76 -16.85
N ARG A 255 -3.75 -12.72 -16.91
CA ARG A 255 -3.20 -12.03 -15.72
C ARG A 255 -3.22 -10.52 -15.89
N HIS A 256 -3.98 -9.86 -15.02
CA HIS A 256 -3.99 -8.40 -15.00
C HIS A 256 -2.60 -7.83 -14.70
N PRO A 257 -2.10 -6.81 -15.42
CA PRO A 257 -0.76 -6.23 -15.21
C PRO A 257 -0.46 -5.87 -13.76
N MET A 258 -1.40 -5.25 -13.06
CA MET A 258 -1.24 -4.87 -11.66
C MET A 258 -1.44 -6.01 -10.64
N ALA A 259 -1.85 -7.21 -11.09
CA ALA A 259 -2.15 -8.31 -10.15
C ALA A 259 -0.96 -8.65 -9.26
N THR A 260 0.26 -8.65 -9.80
CA THR A 260 1.49 -8.95 -9.05
C THR A 260 1.75 -7.95 -7.95
N THR A 261 1.66 -6.66 -8.26
CA THR A 261 1.84 -5.56 -7.31
C THR A 261 0.82 -5.62 -6.18
N ILE A 262 -0.46 -5.83 -6.52
CA ILE A 262 -1.53 -5.91 -5.51
C ILE A 262 -1.36 -7.14 -4.61
N LEU A 263 -1.02 -8.30 -5.18
CA LEU A 263 -0.78 -9.51 -4.41
C LEU A 263 0.43 -9.37 -3.49
N ALA A 264 1.46 -8.64 -3.92
CA ALA A 264 2.60 -8.31 -3.08
C ALA A 264 2.21 -7.40 -1.90
N VAL A 265 1.40 -6.37 -2.13
CA VAL A 265 0.83 -5.51 -1.07
C VAL A 265 0.01 -6.34 -0.08
N LEU A 266 -0.84 -7.25 -0.57
CA LEU A 266 -1.59 -8.17 0.28
C LEU A 266 -0.68 -9.11 1.06
N GLY A 267 0.47 -9.49 0.50
CA GLY A 267 1.52 -10.25 1.20
C GLY A 267 2.08 -9.49 2.40
N VAL A 268 2.35 -8.18 2.25
CA VAL A 268 2.78 -7.30 3.35
C VAL A 268 1.73 -7.23 4.44
N LEU A 269 0.47 -7.00 4.07
CA LEU A 269 -0.65 -7.01 5.01
C LEU A 269 -0.80 -8.36 5.70
N GLY A 270 -0.55 -9.46 4.96
CA GLY A 270 -0.53 -10.82 5.50
C GLY A 270 0.54 -11.03 6.57
N ALA A 271 1.74 -10.50 6.35
CA ALA A 271 2.82 -10.52 7.34
C ALA A 271 2.44 -9.77 8.62
N LEU A 272 1.80 -8.60 8.49
CA LEU A 272 1.24 -7.86 9.62
C LEU A 272 0.10 -8.64 10.30
N GLY A 273 -0.75 -9.33 9.54
CA GLY A 273 -1.79 -10.22 10.08
C GLY A 273 -1.20 -11.34 10.94
N ILE A 274 -0.10 -11.96 10.49
CA ILE A 274 0.64 -12.95 11.28
C ILE A 274 1.19 -12.31 12.57
N LEU A 275 1.68 -11.09 12.50
CA LEU A 275 2.16 -10.37 13.67
C LEU A 275 1.03 -10.11 14.67
N VAL A 276 -0.15 -9.65 14.23
CA VAL A 276 -1.34 -9.51 15.08
C VAL A 276 -1.69 -10.83 15.76
N MET A 277 -1.61 -11.93 15.06
CA MET A 277 -1.85 -13.27 15.57
C MET A 277 -0.84 -13.67 16.66
N LEU A 278 0.46 -13.39 16.47
CA LEU A 278 1.50 -13.62 17.47
C LEU A 278 1.27 -12.80 18.73
N LEU A 279 0.87 -11.53 18.59
CA LEU A 279 0.52 -10.66 19.73
C LEU A 279 -0.72 -11.19 20.48
N SER A 280 -1.74 -11.65 19.75
CA SER A 280 -2.91 -12.30 20.33
C SER A 280 -2.54 -13.55 21.13
N SER A 281 -1.60 -14.35 20.60
CA SER A 281 -1.08 -15.55 21.31
C SER A 281 -0.40 -15.18 22.63
N ALA A 282 0.43 -14.14 22.63
CA ALA A 282 1.07 -13.64 23.85
C ALA A 282 0.04 -13.18 24.88
N LEU A 283 -1.03 -12.52 24.42
CA LEU A 283 -2.12 -12.09 25.29
C LEU A 283 -2.90 -13.27 25.88
N ILE A 284 -3.17 -14.30 25.07
CA ILE A 284 -3.83 -15.54 25.56
C ILE A 284 -2.99 -16.19 26.67
N ILE A 285 -1.68 -16.32 26.47
CA ILE A 285 -0.76 -16.85 27.50
C ILE A 285 -0.86 -16.04 28.79
N ASN A 286 -0.81 -14.72 28.69
CA ASN A 286 -0.91 -13.82 29.83
C ASN A 286 -2.24 -13.99 30.60
N THR A 287 -3.36 -14.02 29.87
CA THR A 287 -4.69 -14.14 30.45
C THR A 287 -4.93 -15.53 31.09
N LEU A 288 -4.45 -16.60 30.42
CA LEU A 288 -4.55 -17.95 30.98
C LEU A 288 -3.69 -18.13 32.23
N ASN A 289 -2.49 -17.58 32.27
CA ASN A 289 -1.66 -17.57 33.48
C ASN A 289 -2.38 -16.86 34.64
N ALA A 290 -3.03 -15.73 34.36
CA ALA A 290 -3.81 -14.97 35.31
C ALA A 290 -5.00 -15.80 35.86
N LEU A 291 -5.74 -16.44 34.96
CA LEU A 291 -6.89 -17.28 35.30
C LEU A 291 -6.48 -18.47 36.19
N LEU A 292 -5.42 -19.16 35.80
CA LEU A 292 -4.92 -20.31 36.56
C LEU A 292 -4.45 -19.91 37.95
N THR A 293 -3.77 -18.77 38.10
CA THR A 293 -3.31 -18.26 39.39
C THR A 293 -4.49 -17.95 40.30
N GLN A 294 -5.58 -17.39 39.80
CA GLN A 294 -6.79 -17.12 40.58
C GLN A 294 -7.54 -18.40 40.99
N GLN A 295 -7.55 -19.39 40.13
CA GLN A 295 -8.25 -20.65 40.36
C GLN A 295 -7.38 -21.72 41.05
N MET A 296 -6.16 -21.37 41.47
CA MET A 296 -5.22 -22.33 42.07
C MET A 296 -5.80 -23.02 43.28
N HIS A 297 -6.48 -22.29 44.17
CA HIS A 297 -7.17 -22.84 45.33
C HIS A 297 -8.27 -23.83 44.94
N GLN A 298 -9.10 -23.49 43.92
CA GLN A 298 -10.12 -24.39 43.39
C GLN A 298 -9.52 -25.64 42.77
N ILE A 299 -8.37 -25.51 42.08
CA ILE A 299 -7.62 -26.66 41.54
C ILE A 299 -7.13 -27.55 42.68
N GLY A 300 -6.69 -26.94 43.79
CA GLY A 300 -6.29 -27.65 45.00
C GLY A 300 -7.43 -28.47 45.57
N ILE A 301 -8.63 -27.87 45.74
CA ILE A 301 -9.85 -28.53 46.22
C ILE A 301 -10.27 -29.68 45.29
N MET A 302 -10.27 -29.43 43.94
CA MET A 302 -10.60 -30.48 42.98
C MET A 302 -9.65 -31.69 43.09
N LYS A 303 -8.36 -31.46 43.39
CA LYS A 303 -7.38 -32.52 43.58
C LYS A 303 -7.58 -33.24 44.91
N LEU A 304 -7.98 -32.55 45.97
CA LEU A 304 -8.33 -33.19 47.27
C LEU A 304 -9.51 -34.16 47.12
N VAL A 305 -10.50 -33.80 46.32
CA VAL A 305 -11.68 -34.65 46.07
C VAL A 305 -11.40 -35.73 45.00
N GLY A 306 -10.09 -35.91 44.61
CA GLY A 306 -9.66 -37.01 43.71
C GLY A 306 -9.56 -36.64 42.23
N GLY A 307 -9.63 -35.38 41.85
CA GLY A 307 -9.45 -34.91 40.47
C GLY A 307 -8.04 -35.18 39.94
N ARG A 308 -7.92 -35.96 38.86
CA ARG A 308 -6.65 -36.23 38.16
C ARG A 308 -6.18 -35.03 37.36
N SER A 309 -4.85 -34.78 37.33
CA SER A 309 -4.24 -33.67 36.58
C SER A 309 -4.67 -33.66 35.09
N ARG A 310 -4.86 -34.85 34.47
CA ARG A 310 -5.37 -34.95 33.07
C ARG A 310 -6.82 -34.46 32.93
N GLN A 311 -7.65 -34.63 33.93
CA GLN A 311 -9.05 -34.17 33.91
C GLN A 311 -9.11 -32.65 34.02
N ILE A 312 -8.27 -32.07 34.89
CA ILE A 312 -8.13 -30.61 35.04
C ILE A 312 -7.59 -29.99 33.77
N LEU A 313 -6.51 -30.57 33.17
CA LEU A 313 -5.99 -30.16 31.88
C LEU A 313 -7.08 -30.14 30.80
N GLY A 314 -7.85 -31.26 30.68
CA GLY A 314 -8.91 -31.37 29.68
C GLY A 314 -10.04 -30.35 29.87
N MET A 315 -10.37 -30.00 31.13
CA MET A 315 -11.39 -28.97 31.42
C MET A 315 -10.95 -27.57 30.95
N TYR A 316 -9.71 -27.14 31.25
CA TYR A 316 -9.21 -25.84 30.79
C TYR A 316 -8.95 -25.82 29.29
N MET A 317 -8.53 -26.95 28.67
CA MET A 317 -8.43 -27.04 27.22
C MET A 317 -9.81 -26.89 26.56
N ALA A 318 -10.85 -27.48 27.14
CA ALA A 318 -12.21 -27.30 26.65
C ALA A 318 -12.72 -25.84 26.78
N LEU A 319 -12.33 -25.15 27.86
CA LEU A 319 -12.60 -23.71 28.01
C LEU A 319 -11.94 -22.88 26.91
N ILE A 320 -10.69 -23.18 26.55
CA ILE A 320 -9.98 -22.54 25.45
C ILE A 320 -10.69 -22.82 24.11
N VAL A 321 -11.13 -24.06 23.88
CA VAL A 321 -11.90 -24.40 22.69
C VAL A 321 -13.21 -23.61 22.64
N ALA A 322 -13.90 -23.43 23.77
CA ALA A 322 -15.11 -22.62 23.84
C ALA A 322 -14.84 -21.14 23.49
N TYR A 323 -13.74 -20.57 23.97
CA TYR A 323 -13.32 -19.22 23.56
C TYR A 323 -13.05 -19.14 22.04
N GLY A 324 -12.36 -20.13 21.46
CA GLY A 324 -12.10 -20.24 20.03
C GLY A 324 -13.37 -20.33 19.21
N LEU A 325 -14.38 -21.10 19.65
CA LEU A 325 -15.67 -21.21 18.97
C LEU A 325 -16.44 -19.90 18.96
N ILE A 326 -16.49 -19.19 20.10
CA ILE A 326 -17.16 -17.89 20.18
C ILE A 326 -16.41 -16.86 19.31
N ALA A 327 -15.09 -16.87 19.32
CA ALA A 327 -14.27 -16.01 18.49
C ALA A 327 -14.49 -16.27 16.99
N LEU A 328 -14.57 -17.54 16.57
CA LEU A 328 -14.89 -17.92 15.19
C LEU A 328 -16.26 -17.45 14.73
N ALA A 329 -17.28 -17.58 15.59
CA ALA A 329 -18.63 -17.13 15.27
C ALA A 329 -18.70 -15.62 14.93
N ILE A 330 -17.76 -14.83 15.46
CA ILE A 330 -17.64 -13.39 15.19
C ILE A 330 -16.66 -13.15 14.04
N ALA A 331 -15.48 -13.77 14.09
CA ALA A 331 -14.37 -13.46 13.18
C ALA A 331 -14.58 -13.96 11.76
N VAL A 332 -15.25 -15.10 11.55
CA VAL A 332 -15.48 -15.65 10.20
C VAL A 332 -16.41 -14.76 9.38
N PRO A 333 -17.62 -14.40 9.84
CA PRO A 333 -18.48 -13.51 9.06
C PRO A 333 -17.90 -12.12 8.91
N ALA A 334 -17.32 -11.55 9.98
CA ALA A 334 -16.69 -10.23 9.92
C ALA A 334 -15.50 -10.22 8.95
N GLY A 335 -14.64 -11.23 8.99
CA GLY A 335 -13.49 -11.37 8.10
C GLY A 335 -13.89 -11.56 6.63
N ALA A 336 -14.95 -12.34 6.37
CA ALA A 336 -15.49 -12.53 5.02
C ALA A 336 -16.06 -11.23 4.44
N VAL A 337 -16.87 -10.50 5.23
CA VAL A 337 -17.47 -9.22 4.79
C VAL A 337 -16.38 -8.16 4.58
N ALA A 338 -15.47 -8.01 5.53
CA ALA A 338 -14.38 -7.05 5.42
C ALA A 338 -13.41 -7.40 4.26
N GLY A 339 -13.10 -8.69 4.08
CA GLY A 339 -12.24 -9.15 2.98
C GLY A 339 -12.89 -8.96 1.61
N TYR A 340 -14.19 -9.23 1.49
CA TYR A 340 -14.95 -8.95 0.27
C TYR A 340 -15.06 -7.44 0.01
N GLY A 341 -15.33 -6.63 1.03
CA GLY A 341 -15.37 -5.17 0.91
C GLY A 341 -14.03 -4.58 0.47
N PHE A 342 -12.93 -5.11 1.03
CA PHE A 342 -11.59 -4.73 0.62
C PHE A 342 -11.29 -5.12 -0.84
N ALA A 343 -11.61 -6.35 -1.23
CA ALA A 343 -11.48 -6.80 -2.61
C ALA A 343 -12.35 -5.96 -3.57
N GLY A 344 -13.57 -5.60 -3.15
CA GLY A 344 -14.47 -4.73 -3.91
C GLY A 344 -13.92 -3.32 -4.12
N PHE A 345 -13.29 -2.77 -3.09
CA PHE A 345 -12.62 -1.46 -3.20
C PHE A 345 -11.46 -1.51 -4.21
N ILE A 346 -10.61 -2.52 -4.14
CA ILE A 346 -9.51 -2.70 -5.10
C ILE A 346 -10.05 -2.93 -6.52
N ALA A 347 -11.06 -3.80 -6.67
CA ALA A 347 -11.69 -4.07 -7.95
C ALA A 347 -12.31 -2.79 -8.57
N TYR A 348 -13.00 -1.99 -7.76
CA TYR A 348 -13.52 -0.68 -8.19
C TYR A 348 -12.43 0.24 -8.72
N MET A 349 -11.30 0.34 -8.02
CA MET A 349 -10.16 1.16 -8.47
C MET A 349 -9.57 0.68 -9.79
N MET A 350 -9.59 -0.62 -10.04
CA MET A 350 -9.06 -1.24 -11.26
C MET A 350 -10.09 -1.34 -12.38
N GLY A 351 -11.32 -0.92 -12.14
CA GLY A 351 -12.43 -1.14 -13.06
C GLY A 351 -12.79 -2.62 -13.25
N ALA A 352 -12.35 -3.51 -12.35
CA ALA A 352 -12.63 -4.93 -12.43
C ALA A 352 -13.97 -5.29 -11.79
N GLN A 353 -14.61 -6.33 -12.28
CA GLN A 353 -15.87 -6.84 -11.75
C GLN A 353 -15.64 -8.08 -10.88
N LEU A 354 -16.17 -8.07 -9.65
CA LEU A 354 -16.17 -9.23 -8.79
C LEU A 354 -17.35 -10.14 -9.08
N GLN A 355 -17.15 -11.45 -8.92
CA GLN A 355 -18.20 -12.47 -9.14
C GLN A 355 -19.25 -12.58 -8.01
N GLY A 356 -19.39 -11.54 -7.18
CA GLY A 356 -20.31 -11.51 -6.05
C GLY A 356 -19.74 -12.04 -4.75
N PHE A 357 -20.50 -11.82 -3.66
CA PHE A 357 -20.11 -12.25 -2.32
C PHE A 357 -20.10 -13.78 -2.21
N ARG A 358 -18.98 -14.32 -1.72
CA ARG A 358 -18.86 -15.75 -1.41
C ARG A 358 -17.93 -15.97 -0.22
N LEU A 359 -18.20 -17.01 0.52
CA LEU A 359 -17.27 -17.51 1.53
C LEU A 359 -16.13 -18.25 0.83
N VAL A 360 -14.89 -17.84 1.11
CA VAL A 360 -13.68 -18.50 0.60
C VAL A 360 -13.33 -19.67 1.51
N PRO A 361 -13.47 -20.95 1.04
CA PRO A 361 -13.27 -22.10 1.93
C PRO A 361 -11.86 -22.15 2.54
N ALA A 362 -10.84 -21.79 1.78
CA ALA A 362 -9.45 -21.75 2.27
C ALA A 362 -9.26 -20.74 3.43
N ALA A 363 -9.91 -19.58 3.35
CA ALA A 363 -9.86 -18.58 4.42
C ALA A 363 -10.56 -19.10 5.68
N VAL A 364 -11.74 -19.73 5.53
CA VAL A 364 -12.49 -20.32 6.66
C VAL A 364 -11.69 -21.43 7.31
N VAL A 365 -11.14 -22.37 6.53
CA VAL A 365 -10.29 -23.45 7.06
C VAL A 365 -9.09 -22.90 7.84
N LEU A 366 -8.39 -21.90 7.27
CA LEU A 366 -7.26 -21.27 7.94
C LEU A 366 -7.69 -20.56 9.23
N GLN A 367 -8.82 -19.84 9.23
CA GLN A 367 -9.39 -19.22 10.43
C GLN A 367 -9.72 -20.26 11.51
N VAL A 368 -10.33 -21.39 11.15
CA VAL A 368 -10.63 -22.50 12.07
C VAL A 368 -9.32 -23.06 12.65
N LEU A 369 -8.35 -23.35 11.81
CA LEU A 369 -7.05 -23.86 12.28
C LEU A 369 -6.38 -22.89 13.27
N ILE A 370 -6.33 -21.59 12.93
CA ILE A 370 -5.72 -20.55 13.77
C ILE A 370 -6.49 -20.39 15.09
N ALA A 371 -7.81 -20.36 15.06
CA ALA A 371 -8.66 -20.17 16.24
C ALA A 371 -8.52 -21.30 17.26
N PHE A 372 -8.07 -22.49 16.83
CA PHE A 372 -7.85 -23.62 17.74
C PHE A 372 -6.38 -23.90 18.01
N LEU A 373 -5.52 -24.03 16.97
CA LEU A 373 -4.14 -24.44 17.17
C LEU A 373 -3.37 -23.45 18.02
N ILE A 374 -3.58 -22.15 17.79
CA ILE A 374 -2.81 -21.12 18.47
C ILE A 374 -3.22 -20.99 19.95
N PRO A 375 -4.51 -20.81 20.32
CA PRO A 375 -4.90 -20.77 21.71
C PRO A 375 -4.61 -22.08 22.47
N LEU A 376 -4.80 -23.23 21.84
CA LEU A 376 -4.48 -24.52 22.44
C LEU A 376 -2.97 -24.67 22.68
N GLY A 377 -2.13 -24.31 21.70
CA GLY A 377 -0.67 -24.33 21.84
C GLY A 377 -0.18 -23.35 22.90
N ALA A 378 -0.64 -22.09 22.84
CA ALA A 378 -0.31 -21.05 23.81
C ALA A 378 -0.77 -21.41 25.25
N GLY A 379 -1.96 -22.00 25.37
CA GLY A 379 -2.55 -22.38 26.65
C GLY A 379 -2.03 -23.69 27.24
N TYR A 380 -1.50 -24.60 26.42
CA TYR A 380 -1.09 -25.93 26.89
C TYR A 380 -0.02 -25.88 27.97
N ILE A 381 1.03 -25.08 27.81
CA ILE A 381 2.13 -24.98 28.76
C ILE A 381 1.67 -24.41 30.13
N PRO A 382 0.96 -23.27 30.18
CA PRO A 382 0.43 -22.73 31.44
C PRO A 382 -0.50 -23.69 32.14
N VAL A 383 -1.46 -24.29 31.41
CA VAL A 383 -2.45 -25.19 32.00
C VAL A 383 -1.82 -26.49 32.49
N ARG A 384 -0.85 -27.03 31.75
CA ARG A 384 -0.08 -28.21 32.19
C ARG A 384 0.71 -27.95 33.49
N ARG A 385 1.34 -26.78 33.58
CA ARG A 385 2.08 -26.37 34.80
C ARG A 385 1.11 -26.18 35.97
N GLY A 386 0.01 -25.46 35.79
CA GLY A 386 -1.01 -25.26 36.82
C GLY A 386 -1.67 -26.56 37.29
N SER A 387 -2.00 -27.47 36.35
CA SER A 387 -2.62 -28.77 36.69
C SER A 387 -1.69 -29.76 37.38
N ARG A 388 -0.37 -29.57 37.34
CA ARG A 388 0.63 -30.45 37.99
C ARG A 388 1.05 -29.95 39.39
N THR A 389 0.57 -28.77 39.83
CA THR A 389 0.91 -28.21 41.15
C THR A 389 0.47 -29.14 42.26
N ASN A 390 1.31 -29.33 43.30
CA ASN A 390 1.00 -30.15 44.48
C ASN A 390 -0.15 -29.56 45.31
N VAL A 391 -1.00 -30.40 45.86
CA VAL A 391 -2.19 -30.02 46.65
C VAL A 391 -1.78 -29.14 47.83
N ARG A 392 -0.70 -29.49 48.57
CA ARG A 392 -0.17 -28.69 49.66
C ARG A 392 0.15 -27.25 49.23
N ARG A 393 0.78 -27.10 48.07
CA ARG A 393 1.19 -25.79 47.52
C ARG A 393 0.00 -24.99 46.95
N ALA A 394 -1.08 -25.69 46.56
CA ALA A 394 -2.29 -25.06 46.03
C ALA A 394 -3.21 -24.54 47.14
N ILE A 395 -3.13 -25.06 48.34
CA ILE A 395 -3.97 -24.73 49.51
C ILE A 395 -3.20 -23.87 50.52
N SER A 396 -1.88 -24.13 50.75
CA SER A 396 -1.09 -23.22 51.55
C SER A 396 -0.94 -21.89 50.79
N ASN A 397 -1.30 -20.79 51.45
CA ASN A 397 -1.15 -19.43 50.95
C ASN A 397 0.33 -19.00 50.78
N ASP A 398 1.28 -19.96 50.89
CA ASP A 398 2.71 -19.72 50.68
C ASP A 398 2.95 -19.39 49.19
N ARG A 399 2.89 -18.14 48.85
CA ARG A 399 3.30 -17.61 47.57
C ARG A 399 4.80 -17.80 47.38
N PRO A 400 5.28 -18.57 46.39
CA PRO A 400 6.70 -18.63 46.08
C PRO A 400 7.10 -17.25 45.49
N GLY A 401 7.73 -16.41 46.31
CA GLY A 401 8.20 -15.14 45.80
C GLY A 401 8.46 -14.06 46.85
N GLU A 402 8.32 -14.32 48.13
CA GLU A 402 8.75 -13.37 49.19
C GLU A 402 10.27 -13.35 49.45
N GLN A 403 11.07 -14.10 48.69
CA GLN A 403 12.50 -13.79 48.65
C GLN A 403 12.69 -12.54 47.77
N ALA A 404 12.74 -11.41 48.42
CA ALA A 404 13.19 -10.14 47.91
C ALA A 404 14.62 -10.29 47.33
N THR A 405 14.74 -10.79 46.12
CA THR A 405 15.92 -10.52 45.29
C THR A 405 15.86 -9.04 44.93
N GLY A 406 16.43 -8.25 45.82
CA GLY A 406 16.45 -6.82 45.74
C GLY A 406 17.00 -6.36 44.41
N LEU A 407 16.18 -5.64 43.67
CA LEU A 407 16.61 -4.76 42.57
C LEU A 407 17.41 -3.62 43.26
N SER A 408 18.67 -3.91 43.63
CA SER A 408 19.56 -2.94 44.29
C SER A 408 19.78 -1.68 43.44
N TRP A 409 19.64 -1.77 42.14
CA TRP A 409 19.75 -0.66 41.20
C TRP A 409 18.53 0.30 41.27
N LEU A 410 17.30 -0.23 41.41
CA LEU A 410 16.10 0.60 41.58
C LEU A 410 16.11 1.34 42.92
N ASN A 411 16.61 0.71 43.96
CA ASN A 411 16.83 1.38 45.25
C ASN A 411 17.93 2.46 45.18
N ARG A 412 18.87 2.35 44.24
CA ARG A 412 19.89 3.37 44.02
C ARG A 412 19.33 4.55 43.22
N ILE A 413 18.47 4.28 42.22
CA ILE A 413 17.77 5.32 41.43
C ILE A 413 16.73 6.05 42.31
N SER A 414 15.97 5.33 43.16
CA SER A 414 14.96 5.94 44.01
C SER A 414 15.52 6.93 45.05
N LYS A 415 16.80 6.79 45.39
CA LYS A 415 17.51 7.76 46.25
C LYS A 415 17.89 9.05 45.50
N TRP A 416 17.91 9.01 44.18
CA TRP A 416 18.30 10.18 43.35
C TRP A 416 17.10 11.01 42.89
N VAL A 417 15.90 10.43 42.91
CA VAL A 417 14.68 11.07 42.37
C VAL A 417 13.80 11.56 43.52
N HIS A 418 14.21 12.65 44.19
CA HIS A 418 13.44 13.27 45.28
C HIS A 418 12.17 14.00 44.82
N TRP A 419 11.96 14.16 43.50
CA TRP A 419 10.84 14.92 42.94
C TRP A 419 9.57 14.07 42.73
N VAL A 420 9.64 12.77 42.84
CA VAL A 420 8.51 11.88 42.60
C VAL A 420 7.74 11.62 43.89
N SER A 421 6.43 11.81 43.85
CA SER A 421 5.54 11.54 44.99
C SER A 421 5.64 10.06 45.42
N ARG A 422 5.53 9.81 46.72
CA ARG A 422 5.63 8.45 47.31
C ARG A 422 4.71 7.42 46.65
N PRO A 423 3.45 7.75 46.23
CA PRO A 423 2.60 6.81 45.50
C PRO A 423 3.20 6.37 44.14
N VAL A 424 3.87 7.25 43.42
CA VAL A 424 4.50 6.93 42.10
C VAL A 424 5.73 6.03 42.33
N LEU A 425 6.52 6.26 43.37
CA LEU A 425 7.64 5.37 43.74
C LEU A 425 7.19 3.96 44.13
N LEU A 426 6.09 3.84 44.88
CA LEU A 426 5.46 2.56 45.19
C LEU A 426 4.93 1.88 43.89
N SER A 427 4.31 2.64 43.02
CA SER A 427 3.81 2.16 41.70
C SER A 427 4.97 1.62 40.87
N THR A 428 6.07 2.33 40.71
CA THR A 428 7.27 1.93 39.98
C THR A 428 7.83 0.61 40.47
N ARG A 429 8.03 0.49 41.81
CA ARG A 429 8.56 -0.73 42.41
C ARG A 429 7.65 -1.93 42.18
N ASN A 430 6.36 -1.72 42.20
CA ASN A 430 5.36 -2.76 42.00
C ASN A 430 5.26 -3.20 40.56
N THR A 431 5.38 -2.30 39.59
CA THR A 431 5.40 -2.60 38.14
C THR A 431 6.46 -3.66 37.80
N PHE A 432 7.66 -3.56 38.38
CA PHE A 432 8.78 -4.49 38.14
C PHE A 432 8.76 -5.77 38.98
N ARG A 433 7.76 -5.98 39.86
CA ARG A 433 7.67 -7.17 40.72
C ARG A 433 7.37 -8.45 39.94
N GLN A 434 6.56 -8.38 38.89
CA GLN A 434 6.14 -9.52 38.02
C GLN A 434 6.82 -9.47 36.65
N ARG A 435 8.13 -9.73 36.59
CA ARG A 435 8.97 -9.56 35.39
C ARG A 435 8.45 -10.27 34.16
N GLY A 436 7.97 -11.52 34.25
CA GLY A 436 7.52 -12.28 33.09
C GLY A 436 6.27 -11.71 32.44
N ARG A 437 5.29 -11.24 33.26
CA ARG A 437 4.05 -10.66 32.77
C ARG A 437 4.29 -9.25 32.22
N LEU A 438 5.10 -8.46 32.91
CA LEU A 438 5.52 -7.14 32.45
C LEU A 438 6.23 -7.25 31.11
N ALA A 439 7.21 -8.15 30.97
CA ALA A 439 7.94 -8.36 29.72
C ALA A 439 7.00 -8.69 28.55
N LEU A 440 5.99 -9.55 28.78
CA LEU A 440 5.03 -9.90 27.74
C LEU A 440 4.15 -8.70 27.33
N THR A 441 3.70 -7.88 28.29
CA THR A 441 2.91 -6.67 28.02
C THR A 441 3.77 -5.60 27.37
N LEU A 442 5.00 -5.39 27.83
CA LEU A 442 5.96 -4.50 27.16
C LEU A 442 6.21 -4.94 25.72
N PHE A 443 6.45 -6.23 25.49
CA PHE A 443 6.65 -6.77 24.15
C PHE A 443 5.47 -6.48 23.22
N THR A 444 4.24 -6.80 23.67
CA THR A 444 3.05 -6.62 22.83
C THR A 444 2.80 -5.15 22.48
N LEU A 445 2.90 -4.25 23.45
CA LEU A 445 2.71 -2.81 23.22
C LEU A 445 3.87 -2.19 22.44
N THR A 446 5.10 -2.64 22.67
CA THR A 446 6.28 -2.18 21.91
C THR A 446 6.14 -2.51 20.43
N ILE A 447 5.79 -3.74 20.11
CA ILE A 447 5.59 -4.15 18.70
C ILE A 447 4.42 -3.38 18.08
N ALA A 448 3.31 -3.23 18.79
CA ALA A 448 2.18 -2.44 18.31
C ALA A 448 2.59 -0.99 17.99
N GLY A 449 3.37 -0.36 18.86
CA GLY A 449 3.90 0.98 18.66
C GLY A 449 4.95 1.06 17.56
N ALA A 450 5.81 0.07 17.45
CA ALA A 450 6.82 0.00 16.39
C ALA A 450 6.17 -0.11 15.00
N VAL A 451 5.11 -0.91 14.86
CA VAL A 451 4.34 -0.99 13.61
C VAL A 451 3.62 0.33 13.33
N PHE A 452 2.99 0.93 14.35
CA PHE A 452 2.28 2.20 14.18
C PHE A 452 3.24 3.33 13.72
N ILE A 453 4.35 3.53 14.40
CA ILE A 453 5.38 4.51 14.01
C ILE A 453 5.95 4.13 12.64
N GLY A 454 6.15 2.83 12.38
CA GLY A 454 6.63 2.30 11.12
C GLY A 454 5.77 2.70 9.92
N VAL A 455 4.45 2.74 10.08
CA VAL A 455 3.53 3.18 9.01
C VAL A 455 3.76 4.66 8.66
N PHE A 456 3.99 5.52 9.63
CA PHE A 456 4.33 6.93 9.38
C PHE A 456 5.68 7.08 8.68
N ASN A 457 6.68 6.29 9.08
CA ASN A 457 7.97 6.29 8.41
C ASN A 457 7.86 5.78 6.96
N VAL A 458 7.05 4.74 6.72
CA VAL A 458 6.75 4.25 5.35
C VAL A 458 6.11 5.36 4.52
N ARG A 459 5.09 6.05 5.05
CA ARG A 459 4.44 7.17 4.38
C ARG A 459 5.44 8.27 3.99
N ALA A 460 6.27 8.68 4.94
CA ALA A 460 7.26 9.74 4.69
C ALA A 460 8.34 9.30 3.69
N SER A 461 8.81 8.06 3.79
CA SER A 461 9.79 7.51 2.85
C SER A 461 9.22 7.42 1.43
N MET A 462 7.96 7.01 1.29
CA MET A 462 7.28 6.95 0.00
C MET A 462 7.01 8.35 -0.57
N ALA A 463 6.64 9.31 0.28
CA ALA A 463 6.49 10.71 -0.14
C ALA A 463 7.82 11.31 -0.63
N ASN A 464 8.91 11.05 0.10
CA ASN A 464 10.26 11.48 -0.29
C ASN A 464 10.73 10.81 -1.58
N PHE A 465 10.43 9.52 -1.74
CA PHE A 465 10.68 8.78 -2.97
C PHE A 465 9.95 9.42 -4.18
N LEU A 466 8.66 9.75 -4.03
CA LEU A 466 7.90 10.43 -5.08
C LEU A 466 8.45 11.82 -5.40
N ASP A 467 8.91 12.55 -4.39
CA ASP A 467 9.52 13.87 -4.57
C ASP A 467 10.81 13.76 -5.41
N GLN A 468 11.68 12.83 -5.07
CA GLN A 468 12.90 12.54 -5.84
C GLN A 468 12.58 12.11 -7.27
N LEU A 469 11.61 11.18 -7.45
CA LEU A 469 11.18 10.73 -8.78
C LEU A 469 10.63 11.88 -9.63
N THR A 470 9.84 12.76 -9.00
CA THR A 470 9.24 13.91 -9.69
C THR A 470 10.30 14.89 -10.18
N GLN A 471 11.37 15.13 -9.43
CA GLN A 471 12.46 16.01 -9.83
C GLN A 471 13.16 15.56 -11.12
N HIS A 472 13.24 14.24 -11.38
CA HIS A 472 13.82 13.75 -12.64
C HIS A 472 12.95 14.03 -13.87
N PHE A 473 11.63 14.09 -13.72
CA PHE A 473 10.71 14.16 -14.85
C PHE A 473 10.00 15.50 -15.00
N MET A 474 9.96 16.34 -13.97
CA MET A 474 9.11 17.52 -13.94
C MET A 474 9.82 18.75 -13.37
N GLY A 475 9.40 19.92 -13.84
CA GLY A 475 9.62 21.19 -13.15
C GLY A 475 8.43 21.53 -12.24
N ASP A 476 8.45 22.69 -11.60
CA ASP A 476 7.29 23.22 -10.87
C ASP A 476 6.06 23.32 -11.78
N VAL A 477 6.29 23.77 -13.03
CA VAL A 477 5.32 23.71 -14.13
C VAL A 477 6.01 23.10 -15.35
N THR A 478 5.44 22.06 -15.90
CA THR A 478 5.91 21.39 -17.12
C THR A 478 4.99 21.74 -18.26
N LEU A 479 5.58 22.24 -19.34
CA LEU A 479 4.89 22.58 -20.57
C LEU A 479 5.29 21.57 -21.63
N THR A 480 4.31 21.01 -22.33
CA THR A 480 4.56 20.13 -23.47
C THR A 480 3.81 20.68 -24.67
N PHE A 481 4.47 20.73 -25.80
CA PHE A 481 3.91 21.22 -27.04
C PHE A 481 3.68 20.07 -28.04
N SER A 482 2.75 20.24 -28.96
CA SER A 482 2.48 19.24 -30.03
C SER A 482 3.54 19.29 -31.16
N ARG A 483 4.39 20.32 -31.19
CA ARG A 483 5.51 20.48 -32.12
C ARG A 483 6.67 21.19 -31.43
N PRO A 484 7.91 21.00 -31.91
CA PRO A 484 9.05 21.68 -31.31
C PRO A 484 8.99 23.19 -31.52
N TYR A 485 9.45 23.93 -30.51
CA TYR A 485 9.61 25.38 -30.55
C TYR A 485 11.07 25.76 -30.21
N PRO A 486 11.60 26.89 -30.76
CA PRO A 486 12.87 27.44 -30.33
C PRO A 486 12.84 27.84 -28.85
N ILE A 487 13.90 27.53 -28.09
CA ILE A 487 13.98 27.80 -26.65
C ILE A 487 13.75 29.28 -26.37
N ALA A 488 14.45 30.16 -27.10
CA ALA A 488 14.34 31.62 -26.93
C ALA A 488 12.91 32.14 -27.07
N ARG A 489 12.10 31.54 -27.98
CA ARG A 489 10.72 31.93 -28.23
C ARG A 489 9.82 31.62 -27.02
N ILE A 490 9.99 30.45 -26.43
CA ILE A 490 9.21 30.05 -25.25
C ILE A 490 9.66 30.81 -24.01
N GLN A 491 10.97 31.02 -23.84
CA GLN A 491 11.49 31.85 -22.75
C GLN A 491 10.93 33.28 -22.81
N GLN A 492 10.95 33.92 -23.98
CA GLN A 492 10.40 35.27 -24.17
C GLN A 492 8.88 35.31 -23.89
N ALA A 493 8.16 34.25 -24.16
CA ALA A 493 6.72 34.18 -23.92
C ALA A 493 6.37 33.90 -22.45
N VAL A 494 7.13 33.07 -21.76
CA VAL A 494 6.75 32.53 -20.45
C VAL A 494 7.40 33.26 -19.28
N LEU A 495 8.66 33.73 -19.41
CA LEU A 495 9.36 34.47 -18.34
C LEU A 495 8.64 35.73 -17.84
N PRO A 496 7.93 36.53 -18.71
CA PRO A 496 7.22 37.72 -18.23
C PRO A 496 5.95 37.40 -17.42
N ILE A 497 5.53 36.12 -17.36
CA ILE A 497 4.31 35.74 -16.64
C ILE A 497 4.57 35.82 -15.13
N PRO A 498 3.73 36.51 -14.35
CA PRO A 498 3.92 36.64 -12.91
C PRO A 498 4.01 35.27 -12.22
N GLY A 499 5.02 35.11 -11.38
CA GLY A 499 5.26 33.87 -10.63
C GLY A 499 6.21 32.90 -11.30
N VAL A 500 6.65 33.14 -12.55
CA VAL A 500 7.68 32.34 -13.22
C VAL A 500 9.07 32.89 -12.87
N VAL A 501 10.00 32.04 -12.51
CA VAL A 501 11.39 32.40 -12.16
C VAL A 501 12.35 32.05 -13.29
N SER A 502 12.24 30.83 -13.83
CA SER A 502 13.09 30.35 -14.93
C SER A 502 12.32 29.42 -15.84
N VAL A 503 12.79 29.29 -17.08
CA VAL A 503 12.24 28.37 -18.09
C VAL A 503 13.40 27.70 -18.82
N GLU A 504 13.42 26.38 -18.82
CA GLU A 504 14.43 25.55 -19.49
C GLU A 504 13.75 24.65 -20.53
N GLY A 505 14.33 24.57 -21.71
CA GLY A 505 13.96 23.57 -22.72
C GLY A 505 14.71 22.27 -22.46
N TRP A 506 13.99 21.14 -22.50
CA TRP A 506 14.56 19.80 -22.30
C TRP A 506 14.38 18.97 -23.56
N GLY A 507 15.51 18.39 -24.05
CA GLY A 507 15.47 17.38 -25.10
C GLY A 507 15.03 16.03 -24.54
N ALA A 508 14.40 15.24 -25.39
CA ALA A 508 14.09 13.85 -25.11
C ALA A 508 14.14 13.02 -26.40
N ALA A 509 14.70 11.83 -26.32
CA ALA A 509 14.70 10.85 -27.40
C ALA A 509 14.45 9.45 -26.83
N ALA A 510 13.79 8.60 -27.60
CA ALA A 510 13.82 7.17 -27.39
C ALA A 510 15.03 6.61 -28.15
N GLY A 511 15.68 5.62 -27.56
CA GLY A 511 16.77 4.88 -28.18
C GLY A 511 16.71 3.42 -27.84
N GLU A 512 17.36 2.59 -28.67
CA GLU A 512 17.54 1.17 -28.46
C GLU A 512 19.01 0.86 -28.37
N ILE A 513 19.41 0.15 -27.32
CA ILE A 513 20.82 -0.29 -27.16
C ILE A 513 20.99 -1.53 -28.03
N LEU A 514 21.96 -1.48 -28.94
CA LEU A 514 22.23 -2.56 -29.90
C LEU A 514 23.47 -3.38 -29.48
N ASP A 515 23.45 -4.64 -29.83
CA ASP A 515 24.63 -5.51 -29.77
C ASP A 515 25.56 -5.33 -31.00
N GLY A 516 26.58 -6.19 -31.11
CA GLY A 516 27.50 -6.20 -32.26
C GLY A 516 26.85 -6.62 -33.57
N ASN A 517 25.69 -7.24 -33.56
CA ASN A 517 24.94 -7.75 -34.73
C ASN A 517 23.75 -6.86 -35.09
N ASP A 518 23.59 -5.70 -34.44
CA ASP A 518 22.46 -4.81 -34.54
C ASP A 518 21.14 -5.37 -33.93
N ASP A 519 21.23 -6.38 -33.05
CA ASP A 519 20.08 -6.84 -32.29
C ASP A 519 19.81 -5.94 -31.07
N VAL A 520 18.54 -5.66 -30.79
CA VAL A 520 18.12 -4.81 -29.66
C VAL A 520 18.31 -5.57 -28.36
N LEU A 521 19.13 -5.03 -27.46
CA LEU A 521 19.36 -5.57 -26.12
C LEU A 521 18.46 -4.95 -25.06
N ALA A 522 18.19 -3.64 -25.16
CA ALA A 522 17.37 -2.93 -24.20
C ALA A 522 16.87 -1.60 -24.77
N ASN A 523 15.74 -1.12 -24.27
CA ASN A 523 15.24 0.22 -24.53
C ASN A 523 15.95 1.24 -23.64
N LEU A 524 16.22 2.42 -24.20
CA LEU A 524 16.85 3.54 -23.53
C LEU A 524 16.03 4.79 -23.71
N ARG A 525 15.65 5.45 -22.61
CA ARG A 525 15.05 6.76 -22.66
C ARG A 525 16.12 7.81 -22.41
N ILE A 526 16.40 8.65 -23.39
CA ILE A 526 17.42 9.69 -23.28
C ILE A 526 16.73 11.02 -22.96
N MET A 527 17.18 11.69 -21.94
CA MET A 527 16.74 13.03 -21.54
C MET A 527 17.96 13.97 -21.63
N ALA A 528 17.75 15.15 -22.17
CA ALA A 528 18.80 16.12 -22.32
C ALA A 528 18.39 17.47 -21.70
N PRO A 529 18.73 17.69 -20.43
CA PRO A 529 18.62 19.00 -19.81
C PRO A 529 19.72 19.92 -20.33
N PRO A 530 19.55 21.26 -20.19
CA PRO A 530 20.68 22.16 -20.26
C PRO A 530 21.75 21.73 -19.24
N THR A 531 23.02 21.70 -19.63
CA THR A 531 24.12 21.21 -18.78
C THR A 531 24.31 21.99 -17.47
N ASN A 532 23.86 23.25 -17.43
CA ASN A 532 23.87 24.10 -16.24
C ASN A 532 22.55 24.09 -15.47
N THR A 533 21.66 23.12 -15.70
CA THR A 533 20.38 23.04 -15.02
C THR A 533 20.54 22.94 -13.51
N LYS A 534 19.65 23.64 -12.79
CA LYS A 534 19.50 23.54 -11.34
C LYS A 534 18.28 22.69 -10.92
N LEU A 535 17.53 22.22 -11.91
CA LEU A 535 16.31 21.45 -11.68
C LEU A 535 16.58 19.98 -11.36
N LEU A 536 17.80 19.53 -11.54
CA LEU A 536 18.20 18.15 -11.39
C LEU A 536 19.49 18.04 -10.57
N ASN A 537 19.49 17.20 -9.56
CA ASN A 537 20.65 16.87 -8.74
C ASN A 537 20.75 15.34 -8.59
N PRO A 538 21.28 14.64 -9.61
CA PRO A 538 21.32 13.18 -9.59
C PRO A 538 22.37 12.64 -8.60
N ASP A 539 22.04 11.55 -7.90
CA ASP A 539 22.96 10.81 -7.03
C ASP A 539 23.88 9.93 -7.91
N ILE A 540 25.14 10.35 -8.08
CA ILE A 540 26.12 9.63 -8.90
C ILE A 540 26.71 8.45 -8.11
N VAL A 541 26.42 7.24 -8.59
CA VAL A 541 26.90 5.98 -8.01
C VAL A 541 28.32 5.65 -8.49
N ALA A 542 28.62 5.94 -9.76
CA ALA A 542 29.94 5.69 -10.36
C ALA A 542 30.26 6.71 -11.46
N GLY A 543 31.52 7.09 -11.60
CA GLY A 543 31.95 8.05 -12.61
C GLY A 543 31.63 9.51 -12.23
N ARG A 544 31.14 10.29 -13.18
CA ARG A 544 30.85 11.73 -13.02
C ARG A 544 29.59 12.13 -13.80
N TRP A 545 29.06 13.31 -13.51
CA TRP A 545 28.03 13.97 -14.31
C TRP A 545 28.58 14.54 -15.63
N LEU A 546 27.71 14.86 -16.57
CA LEU A 546 28.01 15.48 -17.86
C LEU A 546 28.73 16.82 -17.69
N GLN A 547 29.65 17.14 -18.62
CA GLN A 547 30.27 18.43 -18.73
C GLN A 547 29.65 19.26 -19.87
N PRO A 548 29.62 20.60 -19.77
CA PRO A 548 29.06 21.45 -20.83
C PRO A 548 29.72 21.22 -22.18
N GLY A 549 28.89 20.98 -23.21
CA GLY A 549 29.35 20.77 -24.59
C GLY A 549 30.02 19.42 -24.84
N GLU A 550 29.88 18.47 -23.96
CA GLU A 550 30.44 17.11 -24.10
C GLU A 550 29.62 16.32 -25.14
N LYS A 551 30.31 15.84 -26.16
CA LYS A 551 29.72 15.06 -27.26
C LYS A 551 29.89 13.58 -26.97
N GLU A 552 28.98 12.75 -27.52
CA GLU A 552 29.04 11.29 -27.43
C GLU A 552 29.19 10.76 -25.99
N ALA A 553 28.70 11.52 -25.00
CA ALA A 553 28.76 11.17 -23.60
C ALA A 553 27.39 11.03 -23.01
N ILE A 554 27.17 9.96 -22.22
CA ILE A 554 25.92 9.74 -21.50
C ILE A 554 26.20 9.35 -20.05
N VAL A 555 25.24 9.74 -19.19
CA VAL A 555 25.13 9.25 -17.81
C VAL A 555 23.88 8.39 -17.74
N VAL A 556 24.04 7.12 -17.37
CA VAL A 556 22.97 6.14 -17.40
C VAL A 556 22.46 5.82 -16.00
N SER A 557 21.20 5.39 -15.87
CA SER A 557 20.66 4.93 -14.59
C SER A 557 21.27 3.58 -14.18
N ASP A 558 21.34 3.32 -12.89
CA ASP A 558 21.82 2.04 -12.34
C ASP A 558 20.94 0.83 -12.71
N THR A 559 19.71 1.07 -13.20
CA THR A 559 18.87 0.03 -13.84
C THR A 559 19.54 -0.64 -15.03
N ILE A 560 20.52 0.03 -15.67
CA ILE A 560 21.33 -0.53 -16.76
C ILE A 560 22.08 -1.81 -16.35
N TYR A 561 22.38 -1.97 -15.05
CA TYR A 561 23.08 -3.15 -14.53
C TYR A 561 22.25 -4.44 -14.62
N GLU A 562 20.93 -4.34 -14.78
CA GLU A 562 20.07 -5.50 -15.01
C GLU A 562 20.37 -6.16 -16.35
N THR A 563 20.64 -5.34 -17.39
CA THR A 563 21.01 -5.81 -18.73
C THR A 563 22.52 -5.98 -18.88
N PHE A 564 23.31 -5.10 -18.27
CA PHE A 564 24.77 -5.07 -18.36
C PHE A 564 25.44 -5.08 -16.97
N PRO A 565 25.48 -6.22 -16.25
CA PRO A 565 25.96 -6.30 -14.86
C PRO A 565 27.42 -5.85 -14.65
N GLY A 566 28.20 -5.78 -15.72
CA GLY A 566 29.62 -5.39 -15.67
C GLY A 566 29.94 -4.01 -16.22
N LEU A 567 28.94 -3.19 -16.54
CA LEU A 567 29.14 -1.86 -17.14
C LEU A 567 29.91 -0.96 -16.18
N LYS A 568 30.93 -0.29 -16.71
CA LYS A 568 31.73 0.67 -15.95
C LYS A 568 31.81 2.01 -16.70
N PRO A 569 31.97 3.15 -16.01
CA PRO A 569 32.32 4.39 -16.68
C PRO A 569 33.53 4.20 -17.59
N GLY A 570 33.44 4.74 -18.80
CA GLY A 570 34.39 4.53 -19.91
C GLY A 570 33.96 3.45 -20.92
N ALA A 571 32.91 2.66 -20.63
CA ALA A 571 32.36 1.74 -21.61
C ALA A 571 31.58 2.48 -22.70
N THR A 572 31.48 1.88 -23.87
CA THR A 572 30.71 2.44 -24.99
C THR A 572 29.44 1.65 -25.21
N LEU A 573 28.36 2.33 -25.51
CA LEU A 573 27.06 1.77 -25.89
C LEU A 573 26.72 2.23 -27.30
N ARG A 574 26.30 1.27 -28.15
CA ARG A 574 25.73 1.59 -29.46
C ARG A 574 24.25 1.82 -29.27
N VAL A 575 23.77 2.98 -29.66
CA VAL A 575 22.36 3.35 -29.47
C VAL A 575 21.78 3.76 -30.82
N GLU A 576 20.68 3.16 -31.20
CA GLU A 576 19.85 3.60 -32.32
C GLU A 576 18.80 4.55 -31.81
N LEU A 577 18.79 5.77 -32.30
CA LEU A 577 17.83 6.81 -31.93
C LEU A 577 16.53 6.65 -32.73
N SER A 578 15.45 7.23 -32.22
CA SER A 578 14.11 7.16 -32.85
C SER A 578 14.01 7.79 -34.27
N ASN A 579 15.07 8.42 -34.74
CA ASN A 579 15.23 8.89 -36.13
C ASN A 579 16.13 7.97 -36.99
N ASP A 580 16.32 6.72 -36.58
CA ASP A 580 17.12 5.66 -37.21
C ASP A 580 18.65 5.98 -37.27
N LYS A 581 19.12 7.01 -36.60
CA LYS A 581 20.57 7.28 -36.45
C LYS A 581 21.17 6.35 -35.43
N LYS A 582 22.28 5.71 -35.81
CA LYS A 582 23.08 4.83 -34.94
C LYS A 582 24.32 5.56 -34.45
N GLU A 583 24.38 5.76 -33.15
CA GLU A 583 25.44 6.51 -32.49
C GLU A 583 26.19 5.63 -31.46
N THR A 584 27.46 5.89 -31.25
CA THR A 584 28.25 5.22 -30.23
C THR A 584 28.56 6.19 -29.11
N TRP A 585 28.00 5.96 -27.93
CA TRP A 585 28.12 6.88 -26.82
C TRP A 585 28.96 6.27 -25.71
N THR A 586 29.74 7.10 -25.05
CA THR A 586 30.57 6.71 -23.91
C THR A 586 29.81 6.96 -22.61
N VAL A 587 29.68 5.96 -21.78
CA VAL A 587 29.12 6.07 -20.44
C VAL A 587 30.12 6.78 -19.54
N VAL A 588 29.88 8.03 -19.16
CA VAL A 588 30.79 8.82 -18.30
C VAL A 588 30.42 8.72 -16.83
N GLY A 589 29.20 8.27 -16.53
CA GLY A 589 28.74 8.05 -15.16
C GLY A 589 27.51 7.18 -15.08
N VAL A 590 27.25 6.69 -13.89
CA VAL A 590 26.05 5.96 -13.52
C VAL A 590 25.41 6.67 -12.35
N PHE A 591 24.12 7.00 -12.46
CA PHE A 591 23.35 7.62 -11.38
C PHE A 591 22.33 6.67 -10.81
N ARG A 592 22.01 6.85 -9.53
CA ARG A 592 20.95 6.10 -8.89
C ARG A 592 19.61 6.60 -9.40
N PHE A 593 18.81 5.67 -9.93
CA PHE A 593 17.48 5.98 -10.38
C PHE A 593 16.51 4.89 -9.96
N MET A 594 15.55 5.28 -9.14
CA MET A 594 14.49 4.38 -8.70
C MET A 594 13.38 4.37 -9.76
N SER A 595 13.37 3.36 -10.64
CA SER A 595 12.39 3.24 -11.70
C SER A 595 11.26 2.27 -11.35
N MET A 596 10.04 2.61 -11.76
CA MET A 596 8.91 1.66 -11.79
C MET A 596 8.90 0.81 -13.06
N SER A 597 9.68 1.17 -14.08
CA SER A 597 9.85 0.43 -15.33
C SER A 597 11.28 -0.12 -15.42
N HIS A 598 11.46 -1.21 -16.16
CA HIS A 598 12.76 -1.82 -16.39
C HIS A 598 13.59 -1.04 -17.45
N ASP A 599 13.01 0.00 -18.06
CA ASP A 599 13.70 0.80 -19.07
C ASP A 599 14.82 1.61 -18.42
N ALA A 600 15.99 1.57 -19.01
CA ALA A 600 17.10 2.41 -18.60
C ALA A 600 16.87 3.87 -19.01
N ILE A 601 17.24 4.80 -18.14
CA ILE A 601 17.23 6.24 -18.44
C ILE A 601 18.66 6.69 -18.60
N ALA A 602 18.89 7.56 -19.59
CA ALA A 602 20.16 8.21 -19.78
C ALA A 602 19.98 9.73 -19.84
N TYR A 603 21.02 10.45 -19.43
CA TYR A 603 21.14 11.88 -19.64
C TYR A 603 22.27 12.16 -20.63
N ALA A 604 21.99 13.06 -21.58
CA ALA A 604 22.94 13.54 -22.58
C ALA A 604 22.99 15.07 -22.57
N ASP A 605 24.02 15.66 -23.21
CA ASP A 605 24.07 17.10 -23.43
C ASP A 605 22.94 17.54 -24.37
N PHE A 606 22.24 18.63 -24.00
CA PHE A 606 21.10 19.14 -24.78
C PHE A 606 21.50 19.54 -26.20
N ASP A 607 22.62 20.27 -26.35
CA ASP A 607 23.05 20.79 -27.65
C ASP A 607 23.44 19.64 -28.58
N TYR A 608 24.11 18.63 -28.05
CA TYR A 608 24.44 17.44 -28.81
C TYR A 608 23.21 16.64 -29.23
N LEU A 609 22.34 16.27 -28.28
CA LEU A 609 21.13 15.47 -28.60
C LEU A 609 20.21 16.21 -29.54
N SER A 610 19.98 17.50 -29.33
CA SER A 610 19.12 18.31 -30.20
C SER A 610 19.62 18.37 -31.65
N HIS A 611 20.95 18.36 -31.83
CA HIS A 611 21.56 18.32 -33.17
C HIS A 611 21.36 16.94 -33.81
N GLU A 612 21.60 15.86 -33.06
CA GLU A 612 21.40 14.49 -33.56
C GLU A 612 19.94 14.18 -33.92
N MET A 613 19.01 14.79 -33.19
CA MET A 613 17.57 14.67 -33.46
C MET A 613 17.05 15.63 -34.53
N ASP A 614 17.94 16.36 -35.23
CA ASP A 614 17.61 17.37 -36.26
C ASP A 614 16.72 18.53 -35.72
N LEU A 615 16.82 18.84 -34.41
CA LEU A 615 16.03 19.86 -33.71
C LEU A 615 16.94 20.89 -32.98
N PRO A 616 17.94 21.52 -33.65
CA PRO A 616 18.90 22.37 -32.98
C PRO A 616 18.22 23.55 -32.27
N ASN A 617 18.53 23.74 -30.95
CA ASN A 617 17.96 24.77 -30.08
C ASN A 617 16.42 24.75 -29.98
N GLN A 618 15.80 23.63 -30.23
CA GLN A 618 14.35 23.44 -30.11
C GLN A 618 14.04 22.35 -29.09
N ALA A 619 12.90 22.49 -28.41
CA ALA A 619 12.38 21.46 -27.51
C ALA A 619 10.87 21.36 -27.66
N ILE A 620 10.35 20.18 -27.30
CA ILE A 620 8.92 19.90 -27.16
C ILE A 620 8.49 20.10 -25.73
N THR A 621 9.37 19.81 -24.76
CA THR A 621 9.09 19.91 -23.33
C THR A 621 9.90 21.02 -22.70
N TYR A 622 9.22 21.85 -21.91
CA TYR A 622 9.83 22.93 -21.14
C TYR A 622 9.49 22.76 -19.66
N ARG A 623 10.43 23.12 -18.81
CA ARG A 623 10.27 23.13 -17.37
C ARG A 623 10.43 24.54 -16.85
N ALA A 624 9.43 25.02 -16.12
CA ALA A 624 9.47 26.31 -15.45
C ALA A 624 9.55 26.12 -13.94
N THR A 625 10.32 27.00 -13.29
CA THR A 625 10.31 27.15 -11.83
C THR A 625 9.41 28.29 -11.42
N THR A 626 8.80 28.16 -10.27
CA THR A 626 7.86 29.16 -9.74
C THR A 626 8.37 29.79 -8.44
N VAL A 627 7.94 31.03 -8.16
CA VAL A 627 8.24 31.71 -6.89
C VAL A 627 7.55 30.98 -5.72
N ASP A 628 6.26 30.65 -5.91
CA ASP A 628 5.49 29.86 -4.94
C ASP A 628 5.45 28.39 -5.40
N GLN A 629 6.21 27.57 -4.71
CA GLN A 629 6.30 26.13 -4.97
C GLN A 629 5.19 25.31 -4.33
N SER A 630 4.21 25.95 -3.67
CA SER A 630 3.02 25.25 -3.19
C SER A 630 2.16 24.75 -4.34
N LEU A 631 1.32 23.72 -4.09
CA LEU A 631 0.36 23.25 -5.08
C LEU A 631 -0.50 24.38 -5.66
N ALA A 632 -1.03 25.25 -4.79
CA ALA A 632 -1.86 26.37 -5.19
C ALA A 632 -1.09 27.37 -6.07
N GLY A 633 0.16 27.69 -5.70
CA GLY A 633 1.03 28.59 -6.47
C GLY A 633 1.34 28.02 -7.85
N GLN A 634 1.76 26.76 -7.92
CA GLN A 634 2.04 26.08 -9.20
C GLN A 634 0.81 25.99 -10.10
N GLN A 635 -0.38 25.73 -9.54
CA GLN A 635 -1.62 25.70 -10.30
C GLN A 635 -2.05 27.07 -10.81
N VAL A 636 -1.79 28.16 -10.06
CA VAL A 636 -2.06 29.52 -10.54
C VAL A 636 -1.15 29.86 -11.72
N VAL A 637 0.13 29.56 -11.61
CA VAL A 637 1.10 29.82 -12.68
C VAL A 637 0.81 28.93 -13.90
N SER A 638 0.52 27.64 -13.72
CA SER A 638 0.22 26.76 -14.87
C SER A 638 -0.99 27.24 -15.66
N ARG A 639 -2.06 27.70 -15.00
CA ARG A 639 -3.26 28.30 -15.66
C ARG A 639 -2.92 29.58 -16.39
N ALA A 640 -2.11 30.45 -15.80
CA ALA A 640 -1.72 31.71 -16.41
C ALA A 640 -0.87 31.46 -17.67
N VAL A 641 0.07 30.53 -17.59
CA VAL A 641 0.93 30.10 -18.70
C VAL A 641 0.11 29.44 -19.81
N ASP A 642 -0.77 28.50 -19.47
CA ASP A 642 -1.62 27.81 -20.45
C ASP A 642 -2.49 28.81 -21.22
N LYS A 643 -3.19 29.69 -20.49
CA LYS A 643 -4.02 30.75 -21.11
C LYS A 643 -3.22 31.66 -22.02
N TYR A 644 -2.07 32.15 -21.54
CA TYR A 644 -1.23 33.08 -22.31
C TYR A 644 -0.70 32.47 -23.61
N LEU A 645 -0.27 31.21 -23.56
CA LEU A 645 0.26 30.50 -24.73
C LEU A 645 -0.86 30.13 -25.72
N SER A 646 -1.98 29.63 -25.20
CA SER A 646 -3.14 29.24 -26.03
C SER A 646 -3.75 30.45 -26.73
N ASP A 647 -3.91 31.59 -26.04
CA ASP A 647 -4.45 32.85 -26.63
C ASP A 647 -3.54 33.37 -27.77
N ARG A 648 -2.26 32.99 -27.81
CA ARG A 648 -1.29 33.38 -28.85
C ARG A 648 -1.04 32.32 -29.92
N GLY A 649 -1.81 31.27 -29.93
CA GLY A 649 -1.77 30.22 -30.95
C GLY A 649 -0.56 29.29 -30.87
N PHE A 650 0.04 29.15 -29.70
CA PHE A 650 1.00 28.06 -29.47
C PHE A 650 0.26 26.73 -29.40
N ALA A 651 0.82 25.71 -30.05
CA ALA A 651 0.27 24.37 -30.05
C ALA A 651 0.60 23.65 -28.72
N VAL A 652 -0.08 24.08 -27.65
CA VAL A 652 0.10 23.54 -26.29
C VAL A 652 -0.58 22.18 -26.20
N SER A 653 0.18 21.13 -25.85
CA SER A 653 -0.34 19.81 -25.57
C SER A 653 -0.73 19.65 -24.10
N SER A 654 0.14 20.09 -23.18
CA SER A 654 -0.19 20.11 -21.74
C SER A 654 0.56 21.20 -21.02
N VAL A 655 -0.04 21.76 -19.95
CA VAL A 655 0.62 22.59 -18.94
C VAL A 655 0.24 22.07 -17.57
N GLU A 656 1.16 21.40 -16.90
CA GLU A 656 0.89 20.64 -15.70
C GLU A 656 1.75 21.15 -14.53
N ALA A 657 1.12 21.32 -13.38
CA ALA A 657 1.83 21.62 -12.15
C ALA A 657 2.44 20.33 -11.61
N GLY A 658 3.74 20.34 -11.30
CA GLY A 658 4.47 19.16 -10.83
C GLY A 658 3.86 18.55 -9.57
N LYS A 659 3.43 19.40 -8.62
CA LYS A 659 2.77 18.92 -7.40
C LYS A 659 1.40 18.27 -7.63
N THR A 660 0.68 18.64 -8.68
CA THR A 660 -0.58 17.96 -9.03
C THR A 660 -0.32 16.51 -9.40
N ILE A 661 0.72 16.26 -10.21
CA ILE A 661 1.10 14.90 -10.61
C ILE A 661 1.65 14.11 -9.42
N GLN A 662 2.44 14.76 -8.57
CA GLN A 662 2.94 14.14 -7.34
C GLN A 662 1.79 13.71 -6.41
N GLU A 663 0.77 14.55 -6.22
CA GLU A 663 -0.41 14.20 -5.41
C GLU A 663 -1.23 13.07 -6.04
N GLU A 664 -1.37 13.07 -7.36
CA GLU A 664 -2.08 11.99 -8.07
C GLU A 664 -1.34 10.65 -7.92
N ALA A 665 -0.03 10.63 -8.09
CA ALA A 665 0.79 9.45 -7.84
C ALA A 665 0.74 9.02 -6.36
N GLY A 666 0.70 9.99 -5.44
CA GLY A 666 0.62 9.76 -3.99
C GLY A 666 -0.68 9.10 -3.53
N ARG A 667 -1.80 9.29 -4.24
CA ARG A 667 -3.10 8.70 -3.85
C ARG A 667 -3.05 7.18 -3.73
N GLY A 668 -2.35 6.50 -4.63
CA GLY A 668 -2.15 5.05 -4.55
C GLY A 668 -1.40 4.63 -3.28
N ILE A 669 -0.39 5.42 -2.91
CA ILE A 669 0.39 5.22 -1.69
C ILE A 669 -0.46 5.50 -0.44
N ASP A 670 -1.27 6.56 -0.44
CA ASP A 670 -2.15 6.88 0.69
C ASP A 670 -3.14 5.74 1.00
N ILE A 671 -3.60 5.03 -0.03
CA ILE A 671 -4.45 3.84 0.14
C ILE A 671 -3.68 2.71 0.83
N LEU A 672 -2.46 2.41 0.38
CA LEU A 672 -1.60 1.43 1.04
C LEU A 672 -1.37 1.82 2.52
N VAL A 673 -1.02 3.08 2.77
CA VAL A 673 -0.81 3.62 4.12
C VAL A 673 -2.07 3.51 4.97
N ALA A 674 -3.25 3.77 4.41
CA ALA A 674 -4.52 3.61 5.13
C ALA A 674 -4.74 2.16 5.60
N PHE A 675 -4.45 1.17 4.75
CA PHE A 675 -4.55 -0.24 5.14
C PHE A 675 -3.50 -0.66 6.16
N LEU A 676 -2.26 -0.20 6.00
CA LEU A 676 -1.21 -0.40 7.01
C LEU A 676 -1.64 0.22 8.35
N MET A 677 -2.28 1.39 8.33
CA MET A 677 -2.78 2.07 9.52
C MET A 677 -3.91 1.29 10.20
N ILE A 678 -4.84 0.70 9.42
CA ILE A 678 -5.88 -0.18 9.97
C ILE A 678 -5.23 -1.38 10.70
N MET A 679 -4.22 -2.00 10.10
CA MET A 679 -3.48 -3.10 10.71
C MET A 679 -2.72 -2.65 11.97
N ALA A 680 -2.12 -1.46 11.95
CA ALA A 680 -1.47 -0.87 13.11
C ALA A 680 -2.46 -0.59 14.26
N LEU A 681 -3.66 -0.10 13.95
CA LEU A 681 -4.73 0.09 14.94
C LEU A 681 -5.24 -1.24 15.52
N LEU A 682 -5.34 -2.29 14.70
CA LEU A 682 -5.69 -3.63 15.19
C LEU A 682 -4.61 -4.17 16.15
N THR A 683 -3.32 -3.97 15.84
CA THR A 683 -2.23 -4.35 16.75
C THR A 683 -2.26 -3.54 18.04
N ALA A 684 -2.54 -2.24 17.97
CA ALA A 684 -2.70 -1.36 19.13
C ALA A 684 -3.88 -1.79 20.02
N PHE A 685 -4.99 -2.17 19.41
CA PHE A 685 -6.16 -2.68 20.12
C PHE A 685 -5.84 -3.96 20.89
N VAL A 686 -5.15 -4.93 20.27
CA VAL A 686 -4.68 -6.15 20.94
C VAL A 686 -3.74 -5.80 22.11
N GLY A 687 -2.81 -4.87 21.90
CA GLY A 687 -1.91 -4.39 22.96
C GLY A 687 -2.65 -3.76 24.13
N SER A 688 -3.70 -2.98 23.86
CA SER A 688 -4.57 -2.35 24.87
C SER A 688 -5.31 -3.40 25.72
N ILE A 689 -5.85 -4.45 25.08
CA ILE A 689 -6.46 -5.58 25.80
C ILE A 689 -5.42 -6.23 26.73
N GLY A 690 -4.18 -6.40 26.26
CA GLY A 690 -3.07 -6.94 27.05
C GLY A 690 -2.76 -6.11 28.29
N LEU A 691 -2.71 -4.80 28.14
CA LEU A 691 -2.50 -3.88 29.24
C LEU A 691 -3.67 -3.95 30.25
N THR A 692 -4.92 -3.95 29.78
CA THR A 692 -6.12 -4.09 30.63
C THR A 692 -6.08 -5.37 31.45
N GLY A 693 -5.71 -6.49 30.84
CA GLY A 693 -5.56 -7.78 31.53
C GLY A 693 -4.46 -7.76 32.59
N THR A 694 -3.32 -7.13 32.27
CA THR A 694 -2.19 -6.99 33.21
C THR A 694 -2.54 -6.08 34.39
N MET A 695 -3.18 -4.94 34.14
CA MET A 695 -3.63 -4.02 35.17
C MET A 695 -4.69 -4.67 36.07
N GLY A 696 -5.65 -5.40 35.52
CA GLY A 696 -6.65 -6.12 36.26
C GLY A 696 -6.03 -7.14 37.23
N MET A 697 -5.01 -7.86 36.78
CA MET A 697 -4.30 -8.82 37.62
C MET A 697 -3.45 -8.16 38.69
N ASN A 698 -2.77 -7.05 38.35
CA ASN A 698 -1.99 -6.28 39.33
C ASN A 698 -2.87 -5.79 40.49
N VAL A 699 -4.08 -5.32 40.17
CA VAL A 699 -5.08 -4.89 41.15
C VAL A 699 -5.51 -6.06 42.05
N LEU A 700 -5.81 -7.22 41.48
CA LEU A 700 -6.26 -8.39 42.22
C LEU A 700 -5.17 -8.94 43.20
N GLU A 701 -3.91 -8.93 42.76
CA GLU A 701 -2.79 -9.37 43.62
C GLU A 701 -2.52 -8.41 44.77
N ARG A 702 -2.97 -7.16 44.66
CA ARG A 702 -2.75 -6.10 45.65
C ARG A 702 -4.01 -5.74 46.45
N THR A 703 -5.03 -6.58 46.41
CA THR A 703 -6.32 -6.32 47.08
C THR A 703 -6.13 -6.00 48.56
N ARG A 704 -5.23 -6.72 49.25
CA ARG A 704 -4.93 -6.47 50.64
C ARG A 704 -4.23 -5.13 50.87
N GLU A 705 -3.28 -4.72 50.00
CA GLU A 705 -2.61 -3.42 50.06
C GLU A 705 -3.64 -2.29 49.86
N ILE A 706 -4.55 -2.45 48.93
CA ILE A 706 -5.64 -1.50 48.61
C ILE A 706 -6.61 -1.43 49.80
N GLY A 707 -6.92 -2.54 50.46
CA GLY A 707 -7.75 -2.59 51.67
C GLY A 707 -7.11 -1.85 52.82
N VAL A 708 -5.80 -2.01 53.03
CA VAL A 708 -5.05 -1.27 54.08
C VAL A 708 -5.04 0.24 53.75
N MET A 709 -4.81 0.63 52.50
CA MET A 709 -4.89 2.03 52.08
C MET A 709 -6.28 2.64 52.39
N ARG A 710 -7.35 1.91 52.16
CA ARG A 710 -8.72 2.31 52.50
C ARG A 710 -8.93 2.42 54.00
N ALA A 711 -8.42 1.46 54.78
CA ALA A 711 -8.53 1.46 56.24
C ALA A 711 -7.82 2.66 56.87
N ILE A 712 -6.78 3.21 56.22
CA ILE A 712 -6.05 4.42 56.62
C ILE A 712 -6.72 5.70 56.07
N GLY A 713 -7.80 5.59 55.27
CA GLY A 713 -8.56 6.75 54.79
C GLY A 713 -8.32 7.15 53.32
N ALA A 714 -7.71 6.31 52.49
CA ALA A 714 -7.57 6.61 51.06
C ALA A 714 -8.92 6.69 50.36
N VAL A 715 -9.17 7.78 49.66
CA VAL A 715 -10.38 7.98 48.83
C VAL A 715 -10.27 7.23 47.49
N ASP A 716 -11.40 6.92 46.90
CA ASP A 716 -11.49 6.19 45.60
C ASP A 716 -10.60 6.78 44.51
N LEU A 717 -10.54 8.14 44.44
CA LEU A 717 -9.76 8.85 43.46
C LEU A 717 -8.25 8.58 43.58
N GLU A 718 -7.71 8.45 44.81
CA GLU A 718 -6.29 8.18 45.01
C GLU A 718 -5.91 6.74 44.60
N ILE A 719 -6.81 5.77 44.78
CA ILE A 719 -6.66 4.42 44.28
C ILE A 719 -6.67 4.39 42.75
N ILE A 720 -7.64 5.09 42.16
CA ILE A 720 -7.72 5.20 40.68
C ILE A 720 -6.47 5.85 40.11
N LYS A 721 -6.03 6.98 40.68
CA LYS A 721 -4.79 7.67 40.27
C LYS A 721 -3.56 6.73 40.33
N THR A 722 -3.41 5.98 41.39
CA THR A 722 -2.28 5.05 41.54
C THR A 722 -2.25 3.99 40.44
N VAL A 723 -3.39 3.38 40.13
CA VAL A 723 -3.49 2.35 39.10
C VAL A 723 -3.30 2.95 37.69
N VAL A 724 -3.86 4.13 37.43
CA VAL A 724 -3.70 4.82 36.14
C VAL A 724 -2.25 5.26 35.92
N ILE A 725 -1.58 5.80 36.94
CA ILE A 725 -0.15 6.16 36.85
C ILE A 725 0.71 4.93 36.56
N GLU A 726 0.40 3.78 37.14
CA GLU A 726 1.10 2.51 36.82
C GLU A 726 0.94 2.13 35.35
N GLY A 727 -0.29 2.22 34.80
CA GLY A 727 -0.56 2.01 33.39
C GLY A 727 0.16 2.99 32.49
N MET A 728 0.17 4.28 32.86
CA MET A 728 0.88 5.33 32.10
C MET A 728 2.39 5.11 32.08
N MET A 729 2.97 4.66 33.20
CA MET A 729 4.40 4.32 33.24
C MET A 729 4.75 3.16 32.30
N ILE A 730 3.94 2.10 32.28
CA ILE A 730 4.12 1.00 31.32
C ILE A 730 3.99 1.54 29.90
N GLY A 731 2.99 2.38 29.65
CA GLY A 731 2.80 3.06 28.37
C GLY A 731 4.02 3.86 27.93
N LEU A 732 4.59 4.69 28.82
CA LEU A 732 5.77 5.48 28.51
C LEU A 732 7.02 4.64 28.24
N ILE A 733 7.24 3.58 29.02
CA ILE A 733 8.35 2.64 28.79
C ILE A 733 8.19 1.97 27.42
N THR A 734 6.96 1.53 27.10
CA THR A 734 6.69 0.91 25.79
C THR A 734 6.84 1.89 24.63
N TRP A 735 6.53 3.18 24.85
CA TRP A 735 6.76 4.21 23.83
C TRP A 735 8.25 4.34 23.50
N VAL A 736 9.11 4.46 24.52
CA VAL A 736 10.57 4.53 24.30
C VAL A 736 11.09 3.30 23.55
N LEU A 737 10.64 2.11 23.96
CA LEU A 737 11.04 0.86 23.32
C LEU A 737 10.48 0.77 21.87
N ALA A 738 9.25 1.25 21.64
CA ALA A 738 8.62 1.27 20.34
C ALA A 738 9.33 2.20 19.35
N VAL A 739 9.79 3.37 19.81
CA VAL A 739 10.61 4.28 19.00
C VAL A 739 11.87 3.56 18.52
N VAL A 740 12.60 2.89 19.40
CA VAL A 740 13.80 2.12 19.01
C VAL A 740 13.44 0.96 18.08
N ALA A 741 12.40 0.19 18.40
CA ALA A 741 11.98 -0.95 17.58
C ALA A 741 11.35 -0.55 16.24
N SER A 742 10.88 0.70 16.09
CA SER A 742 10.31 1.18 14.84
C SER A 742 11.33 1.25 13.70
N PHE A 743 12.60 1.48 13.97
CA PHE A 743 13.65 1.53 12.95
C PHE A 743 13.76 0.22 12.14
N PRO A 744 14.03 -0.94 12.78
CA PRO A 744 14.11 -2.20 12.03
C PRO A 744 12.78 -2.62 11.42
N VAL A 745 11.63 -2.30 12.07
CA VAL A 745 10.30 -2.60 11.53
C VAL A 745 10.03 -1.76 10.30
N SER A 746 10.28 -0.46 10.34
CA SER A 746 10.12 0.43 9.19
C SER A 746 11.03 0.02 8.03
N TYR A 747 12.28 -0.29 8.31
CA TYR A 747 13.23 -0.75 7.30
C TYR A 747 12.74 -2.04 6.62
N ALA A 748 12.31 -3.03 7.41
CA ALA A 748 11.79 -4.28 6.86
C ALA A 748 10.54 -4.07 6.00
N LEU A 749 9.58 -3.23 6.45
CA LEU A 749 8.39 -2.89 5.68
C LEU A 749 8.76 -2.20 4.36
N LEU A 750 9.67 -1.23 4.40
CA LEU A 750 10.12 -0.50 3.20
C LEU A 750 10.84 -1.40 2.21
N GLN A 751 11.69 -2.32 2.67
CA GLN A 751 12.35 -3.28 1.79
C GLN A 751 11.34 -4.18 1.08
N ILE A 752 10.35 -4.69 1.80
CA ILE A 752 9.32 -5.55 1.21
C ILE A 752 8.45 -4.75 0.22
N ILE A 753 8.00 -3.55 0.60
CA ILE A 753 7.15 -2.70 -0.25
C ILE A 753 7.94 -2.20 -1.47
N GLY A 754 9.18 -1.74 -1.27
CA GLY A 754 10.03 -1.21 -2.33
C GLY A 754 10.31 -2.26 -3.41
N HIS A 755 10.77 -3.44 -3.04
CA HIS A 755 11.01 -4.52 -4.01
C HIS A 755 9.71 -5.01 -4.66
N ALA A 756 8.60 -5.06 -3.91
CA ALA A 756 7.33 -5.57 -4.44
C ALA A 756 6.64 -4.61 -5.42
N MET A 757 6.75 -3.30 -5.19
CA MET A 757 6.05 -2.28 -5.97
C MET A 757 6.97 -1.55 -6.96
N MET A 758 8.22 -1.34 -6.59
CA MET A 758 9.15 -0.48 -7.33
C MET A 758 10.37 -1.24 -7.89
N GLY A 759 10.50 -2.54 -7.58
CA GLY A 759 11.67 -3.33 -7.98
C GLY A 759 12.97 -2.96 -7.26
N THR A 760 12.96 -1.96 -6.36
CA THR A 760 14.14 -1.41 -5.71
C THR A 760 13.94 -1.18 -4.22
N ALA A 761 15.05 -1.02 -3.50
CA ALA A 761 15.04 -0.63 -2.09
C ALA A 761 14.71 0.85 -1.93
N ILE A 762 13.81 1.18 -1.01
CA ILE A 762 13.46 2.57 -0.69
C ILE A 762 14.23 3.01 0.56
N GLU A 763 14.80 4.21 0.53
CA GLU A 763 15.52 4.77 1.68
C GLU A 763 14.59 5.11 2.83
N LEU A 764 15.03 4.78 4.06
CA LEU A 764 14.25 5.03 5.27
C LEU A 764 14.32 6.51 5.66
N THR A 765 13.19 7.19 5.56
CA THR A 765 12.99 8.53 6.12
C THR A 765 12.25 8.41 7.45
N VAL A 766 12.86 8.89 8.52
CA VAL A 766 12.28 8.84 9.87
C VAL A 766 11.54 10.13 10.17
N THR A 767 10.30 9.99 10.68
CA THR A 767 9.48 11.14 11.06
C THR A 767 9.22 11.20 12.55
N VAL A 768 9.22 12.40 13.10
CA VAL A 768 8.85 12.65 14.50
C VAL A 768 7.33 12.59 14.67
N GLU A 769 6.57 12.82 13.60
CA GLU A 769 5.10 12.84 13.62
C GLU A 769 4.51 11.54 14.19
N GLY A 770 4.92 10.39 13.65
CA GLY A 770 4.46 9.08 14.11
C GLY A 770 4.81 8.80 15.57
N MET A 771 5.97 9.27 16.03
CA MET A 771 6.42 9.11 17.41
C MET A 771 5.55 9.92 18.39
N VAL A 772 5.25 11.17 18.04
CA VAL A 772 4.42 12.07 18.86
C VAL A 772 2.95 11.59 18.90
N ILE A 773 2.40 11.21 17.74
CA ILE A 773 1.04 10.67 17.67
C ILE A 773 0.93 9.40 18.50
N TRP A 774 1.91 8.49 18.38
CA TRP A 774 1.91 7.26 19.19
C TRP A 774 2.03 7.53 20.68
N LEU A 775 2.80 8.54 21.11
CA LEU A 775 2.83 8.96 22.51
C LEU A 775 1.42 9.33 23.01
N GLY A 776 0.70 10.14 22.23
CA GLY A 776 -0.69 10.48 22.57
C GLY A 776 -1.61 9.26 22.62
N VAL A 777 -1.52 8.39 21.61
CA VAL A 777 -2.31 7.15 21.55
C VAL A 777 -2.02 6.23 22.74
N VAL A 778 -0.76 5.97 23.05
CA VAL A 778 -0.39 5.06 24.15
C VAL A 778 -0.80 5.62 25.51
N VAL A 779 -0.74 6.93 25.70
CA VAL A 779 -1.23 7.57 26.93
C VAL A 779 -2.74 7.38 27.08
N VAL A 780 -3.51 7.64 26.03
CA VAL A 780 -4.95 7.42 26.02
C VAL A 780 -5.29 5.95 26.26
N LEU A 781 -4.63 5.03 25.54
CA LEU A 781 -4.82 3.60 25.73
C LEU A 781 -4.47 3.15 27.14
N ALA A 782 -3.39 3.67 27.74
CA ALA A 782 -2.98 3.35 29.10
C ALA A 782 -4.02 3.81 30.13
N VAL A 783 -4.57 5.01 29.96
CA VAL A 783 -5.64 5.54 30.83
C VAL A 783 -6.91 4.71 30.70
N VAL A 784 -7.37 4.46 29.48
CA VAL A 784 -8.61 3.70 29.20
C VAL A 784 -8.47 2.26 29.70
N ALA A 785 -7.35 1.59 29.40
CA ALA A 785 -7.08 0.22 29.80
C ALA A 785 -6.99 0.05 31.31
N SER A 786 -6.47 1.06 32.02
CA SER A 786 -6.34 1.04 33.48
C SER A 786 -7.61 1.45 34.20
N MET A 787 -8.54 2.17 33.55
CA MET A 787 -9.74 2.74 34.19
C MET A 787 -10.69 1.66 34.73
N LEU A 788 -10.94 0.60 33.96
CA LEU A 788 -11.81 -0.52 34.37
C LEU A 788 -11.25 -1.25 35.61
N PRO A 789 -9.99 -1.71 35.63
CA PRO A 789 -9.36 -2.29 36.82
C PRO A 789 -9.32 -1.31 37.99
N ALA A 790 -9.01 -0.04 37.74
CA ALA A 790 -8.95 0.99 38.79
C ALA A 790 -10.30 1.22 39.46
N ARG A 791 -11.39 1.30 38.69
CA ARG A 791 -12.76 1.40 39.22
C ARG A 791 -13.16 0.17 40.04
N ASN A 792 -12.80 -1.02 39.59
CA ASN A 792 -13.06 -2.25 40.33
C ASN A 792 -12.27 -2.28 41.64
N ALA A 793 -11.01 -1.82 41.65
CA ALA A 793 -10.20 -1.66 42.83
C ALA A 793 -10.82 -0.69 43.84
N ALA A 794 -11.31 0.45 43.34
CA ALA A 794 -11.91 1.48 44.17
C ALA A 794 -13.27 1.07 44.79
N ARG A 795 -13.93 0.05 44.28
CA ARG A 795 -15.22 -0.47 44.81
C ARG A 795 -15.05 -1.58 45.86
N LEU A 796 -13.84 -2.07 46.11
CA LEU A 796 -13.59 -3.10 47.09
C LEU A 796 -13.90 -2.58 48.50
N THR A 797 -14.74 -3.27 49.28
CA THR A 797 -15.08 -2.90 50.63
C THR A 797 -14.05 -3.41 51.62
N ILE A 798 -13.78 -2.67 52.73
CA ILE A 798 -12.86 -3.05 53.78
C ILE A 798 -13.24 -4.44 54.35
N ARG A 799 -14.53 -4.71 54.47
CA ARG A 799 -15.05 -5.96 54.96
C ARG A 799 -14.71 -7.15 54.07
N GLU A 800 -14.81 -6.99 52.73
CA GLU A 800 -14.50 -8.05 51.77
C GLU A 800 -13.01 -8.36 51.73
N VAL A 801 -12.18 -7.36 51.99
CA VAL A 801 -10.71 -7.48 51.92
C VAL A 801 -10.10 -8.02 53.21
N LEU A 802 -10.64 -7.67 54.35
CA LEU A 802 -10.12 -8.06 55.67
C LEU A 802 -10.84 -9.29 56.27
N ALA A 803 -12.03 -9.65 55.80
CA ALA A 803 -12.78 -10.83 56.28
C ALA A 803 -12.37 -12.15 55.59
N TYR A 804 -11.35 -12.13 54.76
CA TYR A 804 -10.81 -13.33 54.08
C TYR A 804 -9.59 -13.86 54.87
N GLU A 805 -9.85 -14.36 56.08
CA GLU A 805 -9.03 -15.36 56.76
C GLU A 805 -9.56 -16.76 56.59
#